data_3da6c74e741cbf0dff3bf3e0580be598
#
_entry.id   3da6c74e741cbf0dff3bf3e0580be598
#
_cell.length_a   1.000
_cell.length_b   1.000
_cell.length_c   1.000
_cell.angle_alpha   90.00
_cell.angle_beta   90.00
_cell.angle_gamma   90.00
#
_symmetry.space_group_name_H-M   'P 1'
#
loop_
_entity.id
_entity.type
_entity.pdbx_description
1 polymer ?
#
loop_
_entity_poly.entity_id
_entity_poly.type
_entity_poly.pdbx_seq_one_letter_code
_entity_poly.pdbx_strand_id
1 'polypeptide(L)'
;MADVSYRLGIDIGGTFTDLSLMNEATGELTELKTPTVTDDPAQGIINGLKLLKERGVDLSKIQYLVHGMTIGLNTLLQRKGADLALFVTEGFQDILSLQRLRLPIPYDFNSQLPEPLIPRKHVYPISERLIHDGSIKKPLQLQQLDDAVQQVISKKLAGIVISFLHSYQNPVHELQAKAYIHHHYPQLEVLTSTELWPQMREYERTVMSVVNLYIQPKVKQYLQTLKSRLKEEGVPISPYITQSNGGLMDAESAATSPVKTLFSGPAAGVIGAARIATSANEPNLITFDVGGTSADISIIQNGQPTMAQSNQLSGFPIILPSVAMYSIGAGGGSVAWLDQGGLLKAGPESVGSQPGPASYGKGKKAALTDAFLICGYLNQDRFAGGHLQLQRSAAEIAFQPIADQLHKTVEQAADQLIQVAVANMYTELSNVMEQQGFDPRDFSLLAFGGAGPVVANFLAREIHAKNVVVPPSPGTLCALGALTADFIHDAVLSKKICLQDYTMDELKQDYEMLSRKATDWFSQQNIQHIKQTSILLLADARYQGQAFEIELPLSVDWLKQEQDVYHLIEAFHNLHERQYGHRDDQANIEFTHLRVRVIGETPPLPFSPVDESSGQPLIPQSYRRIFIEEKEYEASVYNRSTLSLGAVVKGPAIIEQDDTTTLILPKWAGSIDHSGNLVISREAALHGN
;
A
#
# COMPACT_ATOMS: atom_id res chain seq x y z
N MET A 1 21.46 -28.89 18.81
CA MET A 1 20.32 -27.97 18.80
C MET A 1 20.52 -27.08 17.57
N ALA A 2 19.55 -27.00 16.66
CA ALA A 2 19.64 -26.07 15.55
C ALA A 2 19.82 -24.65 16.13
N ASP A 3 20.71 -23.87 15.54
CA ASP A 3 20.95 -22.50 16.01
C ASP A 3 19.67 -21.69 15.74
N VAL A 4 19.02 -21.22 16.78
CA VAL A 4 17.72 -20.51 16.69
C VAL A 4 17.98 -19.18 16.02
N SER A 5 17.31 -18.91 14.89
CA SER A 5 17.29 -17.63 14.20
C SER A 5 15.87 -17.13 14.01
N TYR A 6 15.71 -15.82 14.02
CA TYR A 6 14.40 -15.16 13.88
C TYR A 6 14.37 -14.19 12.71
N ARG A 7 13.20 -14.12 12.06
CA ARG A 7 12.82 -13.00 11.17
C ARG A 7 11.74 -12.17 11.84
N LEU A 8 11.89 -10.85 11.83
CA LEU A 8 10.95 -9.91 12.43
C LEU A 8 10.38 -8.98 11.37
N GLY A 9 9.06 -9.01 11.18
CA GLY A 9 8.29 -8.05 10.39
C GLY A 9 7.63 -7.03 11.31
N ILE A 10 7.67 -5.76 10.92
CA ILE A 10 7.09 -4.65 11.69
C ILE A 10 6.27 -3.78 10.76
N ASP A 11 5.04 -3.47 11.15
CA ASP A 11 4.21 -2.46 10.48
C ASP A 11 3.71 -1.43 11.47
N ILE A 12 3.88 -0.14 11.15
CA ILE A 12 3.37 0.96 11.98
C ILE A 12 2.08 1.49 11.37
N GLY A 13 0.97 1.09 11.96
CA GLY A 13 -0.33 1.66 11.67
C GLY A 13 -0.63 2.93 12.46
N GLY A 14 -1.77 3.57 12.16
CA GLY A 14 -2.20 4.80 12.86
C GLY A 14 -2.58 4.58 14.33
N THR A 15 -2.94 3.37 14.73
CA THR A 15 -3.42 3.02 16.07
C THR A 15 -2.49 2.05 16.79
N PHE A 16 -2.03 1.02 16.09
CA PHE A 16 -1.16 -0.03 16.60
C PHE A 16 0.08 -0.17 15.76
N THR A 17 1.16 -0.60 16.39
CA THR A 17 2.38 -1.09 15.77
C THR A 17 2.35 -2.62 15.88
N ASP A 18 2.36 -3.28 14.74
CA ASP A 18 2.24 -4.72 14.61
C ASP A 18 3.62 -5.35 14.42
N LEU A 19 3.87 -6.45 15.14
CA LEU A 19 5.10 -7.21 15.06
C LEU A 19 4.77 -8.67 14.77
N SER A 20 5.42 -9.25 13.77
CA SER A 20 5.34 -10.66 13.41
C SER A 20 6.74 -11.27 13.49
N LEU A 21 6.99 -12.14 14.48
CA LEU A 21 8.26 -12.81 14.69
C LEU A 21 8.15 -14.27 14.24
N MET A 22 8.94 -14.65 13.24
CA MET A 22 9.03 -16.01 12.73
C MET A 22 10.29 -16.69 13.27
N ASN A 23 10.13 -17.85 13.91
CA ASN A 23 11.25 -18.75 14.24
C ASN A 23 11.58 -19.60 13.01
N GLU A 24 12.77 -19.40 12.41
CA GLU A 24 13.15 -20.10 11.19
C GLU A 24 13.39 -21.62 11.38
N ALA A 25 13.68 -22.05 12.59
CA ALA A 25 13.94 -23.47 12.87
C ALA A 25 12.64 -24.26 13.08
N THR A 26 11.60 -23.66 13.66
CA THR A 26 10.34 -24.34 14.01
C THR A 26 9.18 -23.96 13.09
N GLY A 27 9.27 -22.82 12.40
CA GLY A 27 8.15 -22.24 11.66
C GLY A 27 7.07 -21.63 12.55
N GLU A 28 7.33 -21.47 13.84
CA GLU A 28 6.41 -20.86 14.79
C GLU A 28 6.34 -19.35 14.58
N LEU A 29 5.12 -18.82 14.48
CA LEU A 29 4.83 -17.40 14.34
C LEU A 29 4.36 -16.84 15.68
N THR A 30 5.04 -15.81 16.17
CA THR A 30 4.64 -15.03 17.36
C THR A 30 4.21 -13.63 16.91
N GLU A 31 3.01 -13.24 17.27
CA GLU A 31 2.43 -11.96 16.91
C GLU A 31 2.20 -11.08 18.12
N LEU A 32 2.43 -9.80 17.93
CA LEU A 32 2.23 -8.78 18.96
C LEU A 32 1.66 -7.50 18.34
N LYS A 33 0.80 -6.84 19.12
CA LYS A 33 0.33 -5.48 18.86
C LYS A 33 0.70 -4.57 20.02
N THR A 34 1.30 -3.43 19.71
CA THR A 34 1.56 -2.38 20.72
C THR A 34 0.90 -1.08 20.28
N PRO A 35 0.42 -0.22 21.19
CA PRO A 35 -0.10 1.08 20.82
C PRO A 35 0.96 1.91 20.08
N THR A 36 0.58 2.51 18.94
CA THR A 36 1.47 3.44 18.23
C THR A 36 1.63 4.72 19.04
N VAL A 37 2.89 5.15 19.22
CA VAL A 37 3.21 6.44 19.82
C VAL A 37 3.33 7.47 18.70
N THR A 38 2.32 8.29 18.51
CA THR A 38 2.19 9.19 17.36
C THR A 38 3.36 10.17 17.21
N ASP A 39 3.86 10.71 18.35
CA ASP A 39 4.96 11.66 18.36
C ASP A 39 6.35 11.00 18.30
N ASP A 40 6.43 9.70 18.58
CA ASP A 40 7.65 8.90 18.53
C ASP A 40 7.34 7.47 18.04
N PRO A 41 7.12 7.26 16.74
CA PRO A 41 6.71 5.95 16.22
C PRO A 41 7.72 4.83 16.49
N ALA A 42 9.02 5.14 16.62
CA ALA A 42 10.03 4.16 16.98
C ALA A 42 9.76 3.56 18.38
N GLN A 43 9.14 4.32 19.29
CA GLN A 43 8.84 3.84 20.65
C GLN A 43 7.85 2.66 20.65
N GLY A 44 6.88 2.63 19.71
CA GLY A 44 5.97 1.49 19.54
C GLY A 44 6.72 0.20 19.23
N ILE A 45 7.72 0.28 18.36
CA ILE A 45 8.60 -0.85 18.01
C ILE A 45 9.40 -1.31 19.25
N ILE A 46 10.02 -0.36 19.98
CA ILE A 46 10.81 -0.68 21.18
C ILE A 46 9.95 -1.34 22.26
N ASN A 47 8.71 -0.88 22.44
CA ASN A 47 7.77 -1.51 23.36
C ASN A 47 7.48 -2.97 22.95
N GLY A 48 7.28 -3.23 21.66
CA GLY A 48 7.10 -4.58 21.13
C GLY A 48 8.31 -5.48 21.35
N LEU A 49 9.53 -4.97 21.12
CA LEU A 49 10.78 -5.72 21.37
C LEU A 49 10.95 -6.08 22.86
N LYS A 50 10.57 -5.19 23.78
CA LYS A 50 10.59 -5.48 25.21
C LYS A 50 9.62 -6.58 25.57
N LEU A 51 8.41 -6.56 25.01
CA LEU A 51 7.43 -7.64 25.20
C LEU A 51 7.93 -9.00 24.66
N LEU A 52 8.61 -9.01 23.49
CA LEU A 52 9.27 -10.23 22.97
C LEU A 52 10.33 -10.75 23.95
N LYS A 53 11.13 -9.86 24.50
CA LYS A 53 12.16 -10.21 25.50
C LYS A 53 11.56 -10.77 26.80
N GLU A 54 10.44 -10.20 27.27
CA GLU A 54 9.68 -10.71 28.42
C GLU A 54 9.09 -12.11 28.17
N ARG A 55 8.78 -12.44 26.90
CA ARG A 55 8.36 -13.77 26.47
C ARG A 55 9.53 -14.75 26.26
N GLY A 56 10.78 -14.35 26.57
CA GLY A 56 11.97 -15.20 26.48
C GLY A 56 12.65 -15.21 25.12
N VAL A 57 12.31 -14.31 24.19
CA VAL A 57 12.96 -14.21 22.90
C VAL A 57 14.33 -13.55 23.05
N ASP A 58 15.39 -14.17 22.53
CA ASP A 58 16.72 -13.60 22.43
C ASP A 58 16.80 -12.68 21.18
N LEU A 59 16.71 -11.36 21.39
CA LEU A 59 16.71 -10.38 20.31
C LEU A 59 18.02 -10.37 19.50
N SER A 60 19.13 -10.88 20.06
CA SER A 60 20.42 -10.99 19.34
C SER A 60 20.38 -12.03 18.22
N LYS A 61 19.40 -12.91 18.22
CA LYS A 61 19.15 -13.94 17.19
C LYS A 61 18.27 -13.45 16.04
N ILE A 62 17.80 -12.22 16.07
CA ILE A 62 17.08 -11.62 14.93
C ILE A 62 18.10 -11.36 13.84
N GLN A 63 18.02 -12.10 12.74
CA GLN A 63 18.94 -12.01 11.60
C GLN A 63 18.31 -11.32 10.38
N TYR A 64 17.00 -11.15 10.38
CA TYR A 64 16.26 -10.50 9.31
C TYR A 64 15.15 -9.62 9.91
N LEU A 65 15.15 -8.33 9.57
CA LEU A 65 14.17 -7.38 10.06
C LEU A 65 13.65 -6.54 8.91
N VAL A 66 12.34 -6.54 8.73
CA VAL A 66 11.65 -5.73 7.73
C VAL A 66 10.69 -4.78 8.41
N HIS A 67 10.64 -3.55 7.92
CA HIS A 67 9.82 -2.51 8.51
C HIS A 67 9.01 -1.74 7.45
N GLY A 68 7.68 -1.72 7.62
CA GLY A 68 6.75 -0.82 6.95
C GLY A 68 6.62 0.49 7.72
N MET A 69 6.71 1.63 7.05
CA MET A 69 6.70 2.94 7.73
C MET A 69 5.73 3.93 7.08
N THR A 70 5.02 4.69 7.90
CA THR A 70 4.08 5.73 7.47
C THR A 70 4.61 7.17 7.66
N ILE A 71 5.87 7.33 8.07
CA ILE A 71 6.48 8.63 8.41
C ILE A 71 6.44 9.59 7.22
N GLY A 72 6.86 9.13 6.03
CA GLY A 72 6.85 9.95 4.82
C GLY A 72 5.44 10.38 4.44
N LEU A 73 4.50 9.45 4.46
CA LEU A 73 3.07 9.71 4.21
C LEU A 73 2.51 10.75 5.17
N ASN A 74 2.68 10.55 6.48
CA ASN A 74 2.19 11.47 7.50
C ASN A 74 2.83 12.87 7.41
N THR A 75 4.13 12.94 7.08
CA THR A 75 4.83 14.22 6.86
C THR A 75 4.21 15.01 5.71
N LEU A 76 3.87 14.32 4.61
CA LEU A 76 3.22 14.93 3.44
C LEU A 76 1.80 15.37 3.76
N LEU A 77 0.98 14.50 4.36
CA LEU A 77 -0.43 14.77 4.71
C LEU A 77 -0.56 15.96 5.68
N GLN A 78 0.32 16.02 6.69
CA GLN A 78 0.32 17.10 7.68
C GLN A 78 1.02 18.36 7.22
N ARG A 79 1.61 18.36 6.03
CA ARG A 79 2.40 19.46 5.47
C ARG A 79 3.53 19.95 6.39
N LYS A 80 4.24 19.00 7.04
CA LYS A 80 5.32 19.28 8.02
C LYS A 80 6.71 18.87 7.51
N GLY A 81 6.94 18.95 6.20
CA GLY A 81 8.23 18.65 5.59
C GLY A 81 9.20 19.82 5.58
N ALA A 82 10.27 19.70 4.79
CA ALA A 82 11.33 20.70 4.68
C ALA A 82 10.93 21.90 3.82
N ASP A 83 11.39 23.09 4.18
CA ASP A 83 11.31 24.27 3.33
C ASP A 83 12.36 24.20 2.22
N LEU A 84 11.91 24.18 0.96
CA LEU A 84 12.76 23.90 -0.18
C LEU A 84 12.77 25.03 -1.22
N ALA A 85 13.81 25.01 -2.06
CA ALA A 85 13.87 25.74 -3.32
C ALA A 85 13.69 24.78 -4.50
N LEU A 86 13.12 25.30 -5.59
CA LEU A 86 13.02 24.62 -6.88
C LEU A 86 13.74 25.46 -7.94
N PHE A 87 14.70 24.85 -8.65
CA PHE A 87 15.38 25.43 -9.81
C PHE A 87 14.80 24.82 -11.08
N VAL A 88 14.30 25.67 -11.96
CA VAL A 88 13.64 25.29 -13.22
C VAL A 88 14.24 26.03 -14.41
N THR A 89 14.07 25.48 -15.59
CA THR A 89 14.35 26.20 -16.84
C THR A 89 13.62 27.56 -16.87
N GLU A 90 14.31 28.62 -17.27
CA GLU A 90 13.73 29.95 -17.43
C GLU A 90 12.46 29.89 -18.31
N GLY A 91 11.36 30.52 -17.83
CA GLY A 91 10.03 30.48 -18.44
C GLY A 91 9.10 29.38 -17.88
N PHE A 92 9.59 28.48 -16.99
CA PHE A 92 8.80 27.39 -16.42
C PHE A 92 8.56 27.53 -14.91
N GLN A 93 8.69 28.72 -14.36
CA GLN A 93 8.60 28.97 -12.91
C GLN A 93 7.22 28.67 -12.33
N ASP A 94 6.19 28.68 -13.16
CA ASP A 94 4.79 28.50 -12.72
C ASP A 94 4.30 27.04 -12.78
N ILE A 95 5.20 26.11 -13.10
CA ILE A 95 4.87 24.68 -13.33
C ILE A 95 4.13 24.05 -12.15
N LEU A 96 4.53 24.34 -10.91
CA LEU A 96 3.88 23.78 -9.71
C LEU A 96 2.51 24.41 -9.45
N SER A 97 2.30 25.68 -9.86
CA SER A 97 1.03 26.38 -9.67
C SER A 97 0.03 26.06 -10.77
N LEU A 98 0.50 25.95 -12.03
CA LEU A 98 -0.34 25.62 -13.18
C LEU A 98 -0.71 24.12 -13.20
N GLN A 99 0.18 23.26 -12.74
CA GLN A 99 0.00 21.82 -12.74
C GLN A 99 -0.37 21.31 -14.15
N ARG A 100 -1.47 20.56 -14.30
CA ARG A 100 -2.05 20.14 -15.58
C ARG A 100 -3.31 20.91 -15.96
N LEU A 101 -3.65 21.98 -15.24
CA LEU A 101 -4.89 22.77 -15.39
C LEU A 101 -6.16 21.89 -15.30
N ARG A 102 -6.10 20.77 -14.61
CA ARG A 102 -7.23 19.89 -14.35
C ARG A 102 -7.72 20.11 -12.92
N LEU A 103 -8.88 20.72 -12.79
CA LEU A 103 -9.53 20.89 -11.49
C LEU A 103 -9.94 19.53 -10.92
N PRO A 104 -9.79 19.29 -9.62
CA PRO A 104 -10.23 18.05 -8.97
C PRO A 104 -11.73 17.77 -9.19
N ILE A 105 -12.55 18.82 -9.15
CA ILE A 105 -14.00 18.73 -9.45
C ILE A 105 -14.29 19.71 -10.60
N PRO A 106 -14.38 19.25 -11.86
CA PRO A 106 -14.41 20.13 -13.05
C PRO A 106 -15.59 21.09 -13.11
N TYR A 107 -16.73 20.74 -12.51
CA TYR A 107 -17.99 21.52 -12.56
C TYR A 107 -18.31 22.24 -11.25
N ASP A 108 -17.39 22.24 -10.29
CA ASP A 108 -17.52 23.01 -9.04
C ASP A 108 -16.74 24.33 -9.16
N PHE A 109 -17.46 25.46 -9.05
CA PHE A 109 -16.87 26.80 -9.09
C PHE A 109 -15.91 27.08 -7.92
N ASN A 110 -16.00 26.32 -6.83
CA ASN A 110 -15.11 26.39 -5.68
C ASN A 110 -13.93 25.40 -5.77
N SER A 111 -13.87 24.60 -6.84
CA SER A 111 -12.78 23.65 -7.04
C SER A 111 -11.43 24.38 -7.15
N GLN A 112 -10.47 23.97 -6.33
CA GLN A 112 -9.13 24.56 -6.30
C GLN A 112 -8.08 23.48 -6.55
N LEU A 113 -7.00 23.86 -7.23
CA LEU A 113 -5.82 23.00 -7.36
C LEU A 113 -5.14 22.87 -6.00
N PRO A 114 -4.53 21.71 -5.71
CA PRO A 114 -3.74 21.53 -4.50
C PRO A 114 -2.65 22.61 -4.39
N GLU A 115 -2.50 23.18 -3.21
CA GLU A 115 -1.45 24.14 -2.95
C GLU A 115 -0.07 23.48 -3.11
N PRO A 116 0.87 24.06 -3.88
CA PRO A 116 2.20 23.53 -4.04
C PRO A 116 2.97 23.41 -2.72
N LEU A 117 3.84 22.39 -2.61
CA LEU A 117 4.72 22.22 -1.45
C LEU A 117 5.84 23.26 -1.40
N ILE A 118 6.24 23.80 -2.55
CA ILE A 118 7.19 24.90 -2.68
C ILE A 118 6.43 26.14 -3.15
N PRO A 119 6.33 27.19 -2.36
CA PRO A 119 5.66 28.41 -2.76
C PRO A 119 6.38 29.08 -3.93
N ARG A 120 5.63 29.76 -4.83
CA ARG A 120 6.15 30.39 -6.05
C ARG A 120 7.39 31.28 -5.83
N LYS A 121 7.48 31.97 -4.69
CA LYS A 121 8.63 32.80 -4.30
C LYS A 121 9.94 32.07 -4.07
N HIS A 122 9.89 30.72 -3.97
CA HIS A 122 11.04 29.84 -3.81
C HIS A 122 11.31 29.00 -5.07
N VAL A 123 10.67 29.34 -6.20
CA VAL A 123 10.95 28.78 -7.52
C VAL A 123 11.81 29.76 -8.31
N TYR A 124 13.03 29.33 -8.64
CA TYR A 124 14.04 30.14 -9.28
C TYR A 124 14.27 29.72 -10.73
N PRO A 125 14.14 30.65 -11.70
CA PRO A 125 14.48 30.39 -13.09
C PRO A 125 15.99 30.31 -13.26
N ILE A 126 16.46 29.32 -13.98
CA ILE A 126 17.87 29.16 -14.37
C ILE A 126 17.93 29.24 -15.90
N SER A 127 18.78 30.07 -16.38
CA SER A 127 18.99 30.29 -17.83
C SER A 127 19.79 29.12 -18.40
N GLU A 128 19.09 28.20 -18.99
CA GLU A 128 19.55 27.02 -19.71
C GLU A 128 18.46 26.56 -20.68
N ARG A 129 18.76 25.75 -21.70
CA ARG A 129 17.73 25.12 -22.53
C ARG A 129 18.24 23.89 -23.23
N LEU A 130 17.55 22.79 -23.01
CA LEU A 130 17.57 21.61 -23.87
C LEU A 130 16.33 21.61 -24.77
N ILE A 131 16.43 20.98 -25.93
CA ILE A 131 15.28 20.71 -26.82
C ILE A 131 14.88 19.23 -26.74
N HIS A 132 13.82 18.87 -27.43
CA HIS A 132 13.13 17.57 -27.32
C HIS A 132 14.00 16.35 -27.68
N ASP A 133 15.04 16.54 -28.48
CA ASP A 133 16.03 15.48 -28.85
C ASP A 133 17.23 15.42 -27.88
N GLY A 134 17.22 16.23 -26.81
CA GLY A 134 18.30 16.29 -25.82
C GLY A 134 19.47 17.19 -26.23
N SER A 135 19.43 17.85 -27.40
CA SER A 135 20.50 18.77 -27.81
C SER A 135 20.43 20.09 -27.04
N ILE A 136 21.61 20.72 -26.85
CA ILE A 136 21.75 21.95 -26.08
C ILE A 136 21.45 23.14 -26.98
N LYS A 137 20.32 23.86 -26.71
CA LYS A 137 20.01 25.14 -27.35
C LYS A 137 20.65 26.32 -26.65
N LYS A 138 20.74 26.27 -25.31
CA LYS A 138 21.33 27.34 -24.49
C LYS A 138 22.10 26.66 -23.35
N PRO A 139 23.41 26.93 -23.19
CA PRO A 139 24.18 26.35 -22.11
C PRO A 139 23.76 26.88 -20.74
N LEU A 140 24.01 26.09 -19.70
CA LEU A 140 23.74 26.46 -18.31
C LEU A 140 24.54 27.71 -17.90
N GLN A 141 23.83 28.70 -17.35
CA GLN A 141 24.44 29.94 -16.86
C GLN A 141 24.82 29.81 -15.38
N LEU A 142 26.08 29.53 -15.09
CA LEU A 142 26.58 29.29 -13.74
C LEU A 142 26.45 30.51 -12.82
N GLN A 143 26.61 31.73 -13.33
CA GLN A 143 26.47 32.95 -12.50
C GLN A 143 25.04 33.10 -11.98
N GLN A 144 24.03 32.88 -12.82
CA GLN A 144 22.63 32.93 -12.39
C GLN A 144 22.28 31.78 -11.42
N LEU A 145 22.89 30.62 -11.60
CA LEU A 145 22.77 29.50 -10.68
C LEU A 145 23.32 29.88 -9.30
N ASP A 146 24.51 30.50 -9.24
CA ASP A 146 25.14 30.97 -8.01
C ASP A 146 24.27 32.02 -7.30
N ASP A 147 23.77 33.01 -8.02
CA ASP A 147 22.89 34.07 -7.49
C ASP A 147 21.60 33.44 -6.86
N ALA A 148 21.04 32.42 -7.49
CA ALA A 148 19.91 31.68 -6.95
C ALA A 148 20.27 30.89 -5.67
N VAL A 149 21.44 30.25 -5.63
CA VAL A 149 21.93 29.53 -4.44
C VAL A 149 22.14 30.49 -3.26
N GLN A 150 22.69 31.69 -3.50
CA GLN A 150 22.83 32.72 -2.45
C GLN A 150 21.47 33.10 -1.86
N GLN A 151 20.43 33.19 -2.66
CA GLN A 151 19.08 33.45 -2.16
C GLN A 151 18.53 32.29 -1.32
N VAL A 152 18.81 31.04 -1.71
CA VAL A 152 18.44 29.85 -0.91
C VAL A 152 19.10 29.91 0.47
N ILE A 153 20.39 30.21 0.53
CA ILE A 153 21.15 30.33 1.77
C ILE A 153 20.61 31.49 2.63
N SER A 154 20.40 32.67 2.04
CA SER A 154 19.88 33.84 2.76
C SER A 154 18.50 33.61 3.39
N LYS A 155 17.65 32.80 2.75
CA LYS A 155 16.32 32.41 3.23
C LYS A 155 16.34 31.17 4.12
N LYS A 156 17.50 30.56 4.37
CA LYS A 156 17.69 29.35 5.18
C LYS A 156 16.84 28.17 4.72
N LEU A 157 16.65 28.00 3.41
CA LEU A 157 15.93 26.85 2.86
C LEU A 157 16.80 25.58 3.02
N ALA A 158 16.15 24.47 3.31
CA ALA A 158 16.81 23.23 3.71
C ALA A 158 17.47 22.46 2.54
N GLY A 159 17.03 22.72 1.29
CA GLY A 159 17.57 22.03 0.13
C GLY A 159 17.05 22.56 -1.19
N ILE A 160 17.61 22.05 -2.27
CA ILE A 160 17.34 22.46 -3.64
C ILE A 160 16.90 21.27 -4.47
N VAL A 161 15.75 21.37 -5.13
CA VAL A 161 15.35 20.46 -6.21
C VAL A 161 15.71 21.12 -7.54
N ILE A 162 16.38 20.40 -8.43
CA ILE A 162 16.68 20.83 -9.79
C ILE A 162 15.83 20.01 -10.75
N SER A 163 15.00 20.68 -11.55
CA SER A 163 14.14 20.02 -12.54
C SER A 163 14.08 20.86 -13.81
N PHE A 164 14.92 20.52 -14.80
CA PHE A 164 15.00 21.22 -16.05
C PHE A 164 14.17 20.56 -17.15
N LEU A 165 13.79 21.35 -18.14
CA LEU A 165 13.02 20.89 -19.29
C LEU A 165 13.87 19.90 -20.10
N HIS A 166 13.25 18.79 -20.53
CA HIS A 166 13.87 17.72 -21.32
C HIS A 166 15.09 17.03 -20.67
N SER A 167 15.32 17.23 -19.37
CA SER A 167 16.44 16.60 -18.66
C SER A 167 16.34 15.06 -18.62
N TYR A 168 15.15 14.48 -18.73
CA TYR A 168 14.97 13.03 -18.88
C TYR A 168 15.66 12.48 -20.12
N GLN A 169 15.76 13.27 -21.20
CA GLN A 169 16.44 12.91 -22.44
C GLN A 169 17.97 13.09 -22.33
N ASN A 170 18.38 14.21 -21.70
CA ASN A 170 19.79 14.52 -21.47
C ASN A 170 19.98 15.20 -20.10
N PRO A 171 20.52 14.53 -19.09
CA PRO A 171 20.64 15.07 -17.73
C PRO A 171 21.78 16.07 -17.56
N VAL A 172 22.54 16.41 -18.62
CA VAL A 172 23.81 17.13 -18.52
C VAL A 172 23.71 18.42 -17.71
N HIS A 173 22.69 19.28 -17.91
CA HIS A 173 22.55 20.53 -17.18
C HIS A 173 22.17 20.34 -15.71
N GLU A 174 21.31 19.38 -15.39
CA GLU A 174 20.98 19.04 -13.99
C GLU A 174 22.23 18.54 -13.24
N LEU A 175 23.00 17.62 -13.86
CA LEU A 175 24.23 17.09 -13.28
C LEU A 175 25.31 18.15 -13.14
N GLN A 176 25.50 19.05 -14.12
CA GLN A 176 26.42 20.20 -14.04
C GLN A 176 26.02 21.16 -12.92
N ALA A 177 24.74 21.49 -12.81
CA ALA A 177 24.23 22.37 -11.74
C ALA A 177 24.47 21.75 -10.36
N LYS A 178 24.14 20.47 -10.20
CA LYS A 178 24.37 19.74 -8.95
C LYS A 178 25.85 19.68 -8.58
N ALA A 179 26.72 19.34 -9.54
CA ALA A 179 28.16 19.26 -9.31
C ALA A 179 28.74 20.64 -8.92
N TYR A 180 28.30 21.74 -9.57
CA TYR A 180 28.69 23.09 -9.22
C TYR A 180 28.27 23.44 -7.79
N ILE A 181 27.00 23.19 -7.42
CA ILE A 181 26.49 23.49 -6.07
C ILE A 181 27.21 22.65 -5.02
N HIS A 182 27.40 21.36 -5.27
CA HIS A 182 28.08 20.48 -4.33
C HIS A 182 29.54 20.89 -4.10
N HIS A 183 30.23 21.37 -5.14
CA HIS A 183 31.60 21.83 -5.02
C HIS A 183 31.75 23.13 -4.21
N HIS A 184 30.83 24.09 -4.41
CA HIS A 184 30.93 25.41 -3.78
C HIS A 184 30.16 25.52 -2.47
N TYR A 185 29.11 24.69 -2.28
CA TYR A 185 28.17 24.73 -1.15
C TYR A 185 27.85 23.31 -0.65
N PRO A 186 28.85 22.55 -0.16
CA PRO A 186 28.70 21.12 0.18
C PRO A 186 27.72 20.87 1.33
N GLN A 187 27.31 21.89 2.06
CA GLN A 187 26.33 21.80 3.14
C GLN A 187 24.87 21.78 2.64
N LEU A 188 24.63 22.12 1.36
CA LEU A 188 23.27 22.12 0.81
C LEU A 188 22.90 20.72 0.27
N GLU A 189 21.73 20.28 0.65
CA GLU A 189 21.14 19.08 0.06
C GLU A 189 20.58 19.40 -1.34
N VAL A 190 21.00 18.67 -2.35
CA VAL A 190 20.62 18.92 -3.76
C VAL A 190 20.15 17.62 -4.40
N LEU A 191 18.92 17.62 -4.91
CA LEU A 191 18.34 16.53 -5.66
C LEU A 191 18.06 16.96 -7.10
N THR A 192 18.50 16.17 -8.08
CA THR A 192 18.08 16.34 -9.47
C THR A 192 16.88 15.43 -9.79
N SER A 193 16.00 15.91 -10.66
CA SER A 193 14.82 15.16 -11.04
C SER A 193 15.16 13.84 -11.75
N THR A 194 16.25 13.82 -12.52
CA THR A 194 16.69 12.68 -13.32
C THR A 194 17.39 11.58 -12.51
N GLU A 195 18.02 11.93 -11.38
CA GLU A 195 18.60 10.92 -10.47
C GLU A 195 17.53 10.12 -9.75
N LEU A 196 16.40 10.75 -9.43
CA LEU A 196 15.31 10.07 -8.74
C LEU A 196 14.50 9.21 -9.71
N TRP A 197 13.99 9.81 -10.80
CA TRP A 197 13.11 9.12 -11.75
C TRP A 197 13.09 9.83 -13.11
N PRO A 198 13.90 9.42 -14.09
CA PRO A 198 14.07 10.12 -15.38
C PRO A 198 12.90 9.86 -16.35
N GLN A 199 11.68 10.17 -15.93
CA GLN A 199 10.47 10.01 -16.75
C GLN A 199 10.10 11.34 -17.40
N MET A 200 9.61 11.30 -18.64
CA MET A 200 9.04 12.48 -19.29
C MET A 200 7.83 13.00 -18.50
N ARG A 201 7.31 14.17 -18.83
CA ARG A 201 6.26 14.93 -18.11
C ARG A 201 6.86 15.72 -16.95
N GLU A 202 7.19 16.96 -17.25
CA GLU A 202 7.95 17.86 -16.37
C GLU A 202 7.26 18.10 -15.02
N TYR A 203 5.93 18.24 -15.02
CA TYR A 203 5.18 18.51 -13.79
C TYR A 203 5.30 17.33 -12.81
N GLU A 204 4.97 16.12 -13.28
CA GLU A 204 4.98 14.91 -12.45
C GLU A 204 6.39 14.58 -11.94
N ARG A 205 7.41 14.68 -12.80
CA ARG A 205 8.82 14.46 -12.42
C ARG A 205 9.27 15.49 -11.37
N THR A 206 8.89 16.77 -11.55
CA THR A 206 9.20 17.83 -10.59
C THR A 206 8.52 17.57 -9.26
N VAL A 207 7.22 17.26 -9.25
CA VAL A 207 6.45 16.98 -8.03
C VAL A 207 7.05 15.82 -7.25
N MET A 208 7.40 14.73 -7.94
CA MET A 208 8.03 13.59 -7.32
C MET A 208 9.33 13.94 -6.60
N SER A 209 10.18 14.73 -7.27
CA SER A 209 11.46 15.16 -6.70
C SER A 209 11.27 16.12 -5.52
N VAL A 210 10.27 17.00 -5.61
CA VAL A 210 9.87 17.88 -4.51
C VAL A 210 9.36 17.07 -3.33
N VAL A 211 8.45 16.13 -3.54
CA VAL A 211 7.94 15.24 -2.46
C VAL A 211 9.08 14.47 -1.81
N ASN A 212 10.00 13.90 -2.61
CA ASN A 212 11.14 13.17 -2.08
C ASN A 212 11.96 14.01 -1.10
N LEU A 213 12.45 15.17 -1.56
CA LEU A 213 13.32 16.02 -0.75
C LEU A 213 12.55 16.67 0.42
N TYR A 214 11.23 16.91 0.25
CA TYR A 214 10.35 17.46 1.28
C TYR A 214 10.22 16.55 2.50
N ILE A 215 10.09 15.23 2.30
CA ILE A 215 9.92 14.26 3.40
C ILE A 215 11.26 13.69 3.90
N GLN A 216 12.32 13.80 3.10
CA GLN A 216 13.61 13.14 3.34
C GLN A 216 14.23 13.44 4.72
N PRO A 217 14.28 14.67 5.26
CA PRO A 217 14.92 14.92 6.56
C PRO A 217 14.22 14.18 7.70
N LYS A 218 12.90 14.10 7.66
CA LYS A 218 12.11 13.39 8.70
C LYS A 218 12.32 11.88 8.64
N VAL A 219 12.31 11.31 7.43
CA VAL A 219 12.53 9.88 7.25
C VAL A 219 13.95 9.50 7.63
N LYS A 220 14.96 10.28 7.20
CA LYS A 220 16.37 10.07 7.55
C LYS A 220 16.59 10.09 9.05
N GLN A 221 16.05 11.10 9.75
CA GLN A 221 16.14 11.22 11.21
C GLN A 221 15.48 10.02 11.91
N TYR A 222 14.30 9.63 11.46
CA TYR A 222 13.59 8.48 12.00
C TYR A 222 14.40 7.19 11.88
N LEU A 223 14.90 6.88 10.67
CA LEU A 223 15.68 5.66 10.43
C LEU A 223 16.98 5.61 11.23
N GLN A 224 17.65 6.76 11.39
CA GLN A 224 18.82 6.88 12.25
C GLN A 224 18.49 6.60 13.72
N THR A 225 17.40 7.18 14.22
CA THR A 225 16.92 6.97 15.59
C THR A 225 16.53 5.51 15.82
N LEU A 226 15.78 4.92 14.87
CA LEU A 226 15.38 3.52 14.95
C LEU A 226 16.60 2.59 14.98
N LYS A 227 17.57 2.78 14.09
CA LYS A 227 18.82 1.99 14.04
C LYS A 227 19.59 2.04 15.36
N SER A 228 19.67 3.22 15.99
CA SER A 228 20.34 3.40 17.28
C SER A 228 19.61 2.62 18.39
N ARG A 229 18.30 2.77 18.49
CA ARG A 229 17.49 2.11 19.53
C ARG A 229 17.43 0.59 19.35
N LEU A 230 17.37 0.09 18.11
CA LEU A 230 17.46 -1.36 17.83
C LEU A 230 18.77 -1.93 18.40
N LYS A 231 19.90 -1.24 18.16
CA LYS A 231 21.19 -1.65 18.70
C LYS A 231 21.23 -1.61 20.24
N GLU A 232 20.62 -0.62 20.87
CA GLU A 232 20.51 -0.52 22.32
C GLU A 232 19.69 -1.66 22.94
N GLU A 233 18.64 -2.14 22.25
CA GLU A 233 17.85 -3.29 22.69
C GLU A 233 18.52 -4.65 22.37
N GLY A 234 19.64 -4.66 21.66
CA GLY A 234 20.39 -5.87 21.35
C GLY A 234 20.06 -6.51 19.99
N VAL A 235 19.35 -5.81 19.11
CA VAL A 235 19.13 -6.25 17.72
C VAL A 235 20.34 -5.86 16.88
N PRO A 236 21.10 -6.82 16.29
CA PRO A 236 22.42 -6.53 15.69
C PRO A 236 22.37 -5.97 14.27
N ILE A 237 21.22 -5.98 13.62
CA ILE A 237 21.03 -5.69 12.20
C ILE A 237 20.30 -4.37 11.94
N SER A 238 20.48 -3.83 10.74
CA SER A 238 19.69 -2.70 10.23
C SER A 238 18.42 -3.23 9.57
N PRO A 239 17.28 -2.51 9.67
CA PRO A 239 16.05 -2.93 9.04
C PRO A 239 16.13 -2.78 7.50
N TYR A 240 15.51 -3.70 6.79
CA TYR A 240 15.04 -3.47 5.43
C TYR A 240 13.71 -2.73 5.48
N ILE A 241 13.46 -1.90 4.48
CA ILE A 241 12.26 -1.06 4.42
C ILE A 241 11.41 -1.49 3.23
N THR A 242 10.11 -1.66 3.47
CA THR A 242 9.16 -1.97 2.40
C THR A 242 8.95 -0.77 1.48
N GLN A 243 8.81 -1.05 0.20
CA GLN A 243 8.55 -0.06 -0.86
C GLN A 243 7.08 -0.10 -1.30
N SER A 244 6.64 0.97 -1.95
CA SER A 244 5.29 1.07 -2.54
C SER A 244 5.03 0.05 -3.66
N ASN A 245 6.08 -0.44 -4.32
CA ASN A 245 5.97 -1.50 -5.34
C ASN A 245 5.88 -2.92 -4.76
N GLY A 246 5.81 -3.04 -3.43
CA GLY A 246 5.77 -4.31 -2.71
C GLY A 246 7.14 -4.94 -2.47
N GLY A 247 8.22 -4.33 -2.91
CA GLY A 247 9.58 -4.81 -2.70
C GLY A 247 10.23 -4.27 -1.43
N LEU A 248 11.47 -4.71 -1.20
CA LEU A 248 12.33 -4.28 -0.11
C LEU A 248 13.50 -3.44 -0.62
N MET A 249 14.01 -2.55 0.23
CA MET A 249 15.29 -1.86 0.05
C MET A 249 15.99 -1.70 1.41
N ASP A 250 17.28 -1.40 1.41
CA ASP A 250 17.97 -1.09 2.64
C ASP A 250 17.56 0.29 3.23
N ALA A 251 17.86 0.50 4.51
CA ALA A 251 17.50 1.73 5.21
C ALA A 251 18.21 2.99 4.66
N GLU A 252 19.39 2.85 4.05
CA GLU A 252 20.14 3.98 3.47
C GLU A 252 19.50 4.45 2.17
N SER A 253 19.12 3.50 1.31
CA SER A 253 18.33 3.79 0.11
C SER A 253 16.97 4.40 0.45
N ALA A 254 16.29 3.89 1.49
CA ALA A 254 15.03 4.46 1.96
C ALA A 254 15.20 5.89 2.50
N ALA A 255 16.31 6.19 3.18
CA ALA A 255 16.64 7.54 3.65
C ALA A 255 16.96 8.51 2.49
N THR A 256 17.46 8.01 1.36
CA THR A 256 17.79 8.82 0.18
C THR A 256 16.60 9.01 -0.75
N SER A 257 15.79 7.96 -0.92
CA SER A 257 14.63 7.95 -1.83
C SER A 257 13.32 7.61 -1.11
N PRO A 258 12.94 8.37 -0.05
CA PRO A 258 11.79 8.04 0.79
C PRO A 258 10.43 8.11 0.06
N VAL A 259 10.33 8.77 -1.07
CA VAL A 259 9.12 8.77 -1.91
C VAL A 259 8.71 7.34 -2.34
N LYS A 260 9.67 6.42 -2.44
CA LYS A 260 9.43 5.01 -2.76
C LYS A 260 8.70 4.24 -1.64
N THR A 261 8.59 4.81 -0.43
CA THR A 261 8.02 4.15 0.75
C THR A 261 6.65 4.68 1.16
N LEU A 262 6.04 5.58 0.39
CA LEU A 262 4.81 6.28 0.75
C LEU A 262 3.61 5.34 0.98
N PHE A 263 3.55 4.21 0.29
CA PHE A 263 2.47 3.22 0.38
C PHE A 263 2.98 1.86 0.93
N SER A 264 4.04 1.86 1.73
CA SER A 264 4.77 0.64 2.12
C SER A 264 3.96 -0.33 2.98
N GLY A 265 3.18 0.14 3.97
CA GLY A 265 2.38 -0.70 4.86
C GLY A 265 1.31 -1.48 4.09
N PRO A 266 0.35 -0.81 3.42
CA PRO A 266 -0.67 -1.50 2.64
C PRO A 266 -0.09 -2.39 1.52
N ALA A 267 1.01 -1.97 0.86
CA ALA A 267 1.68 -2.80 -0.14
C ALA A 267 2.19 -4.12 0.46
N ALA A 268 2.75 -4.10 1.66
CA ALA A 268 3.18 -5.31 2.36
C ALA A 268 2.00 -6.27 2.62
N GLY A 269 0.83 -5.75 3.02
CA GLY A 269 -0.39 -6.54 3.19
C GLY A 269 -0.81 -7.24 1.90
N VAL A 270 -0.74 -6.56 0.76
CA VAL A 270 -1.08 -7.14 -0.56
C VAL A 270 -0.05 -8.20 -0.97
N ILE A 271 1.23 -8.02 -0.69
CA ILE A 271 2.26 -9.05 -0.94
C ILE A 271 2.01 -10.29 -0.08
N GLY A 272 1.66 -10.12 1.21
CA GLY A 272 1.23 -11.21 2.08
C GLY A 272 0.01 -11.93 1.51
N ALA A 273 -0.98 -11.19 1.02
CA ALA A 273 -2.17 -11.73 0.38
C ALA A 273 -1.85 -12.53 -0.90
N ALA A 274 -0.88 -12.08 -1.72
CA ALA A 274 -0.44 -12.81 -2.92
C ALA A 274 0.21 -14.16 -2.57
N ARG A 275 0.92 -14.24 -1.45
CA ARG A 275 1.44 -15.53 -0.95
C ARG A 275 0.31 -16.46 -0.50
N ILE A 276 -0.73 -15.90 0.15
CA ILE A 276 -1.92 -16.67 0.53
C ILE A 276 -2.66 -17.16 -0.71
N ALA A 277 -2.81 -16.34 -1.76
CA ALA A 277 -3.42 -16.75 -3.03
C ALA A 277 -2.79 -18.03 -3.59
N THR A 278 -1.46 -18.11 -3.54
CA THR A 278 -0.71 -19.27 -4.01
C THR A 278 -0.93 -20.48 -3.09
N SER A 279 -0.87 -20.31 -1.77
CA SER A 279 -0.97 -21.41 -0.80
C SER A 279 -2.39 -21.94 -0.64
N ALA A 280 -3.41 -21.08 -0.78
CA ALA A 280 -4.82 -21.47 -0.71
C ALA A 280 -5.39 -21.99 -2.04
N ASN A 281 -4.59 -22.00 -3.12
CA ASN A 281 -5.04 -22.33 -4.48
C ASN A 281 -6.20 -21.42 -4.96
N GLU A 282 -6.18 -20.15 -4.54
CA GLU A 282 -7.14 -19.10 -4.92
C GLU A 282 -6.36 -18.00 -5.69
N PRO A 283 -6.09 -18.21 -7.00
CA PRO A 283 -5.17 -17.35 -7.74
C PRO A 283 -5.70 -15.93 -7.94
N ASN A 284 -7.00 -15.72 -7.83
CA ASN A 284 -7.65 -14.43 -8.02
C ASN A 284 -8.28 -13.98 -6.70
N LEU A 285 -7.74 -12.92 -6.12
CA LEU A 285 -8.22 -12.36 -4.86
C LEU A 285 -8.50 -10.86 -4.99
N ILE A 286 -9.57 -10.45 -4.35
CA ILE A 286 -9.81 -9.06 -3.96
C ILE A 286 -9.29 -8.94 -2.52
N THR A 287 -8.25 -8.16 -2.28
CA THR A 287 -7.78 -7.88 -0.92
C THR A 287 -8.64 -6.81 -0.28
N PHE A 288 -8.95 -6.99 0.99
CA PHE A 288 -9.84 -6.11 1.73
C PHE A 288 -9.29 -5.89 3.14
N ASP A 289 -8.46 -4.85 3.27
CA ASP A 289 -7.88 -4.41 4.54
C ASP A 289 -8.76 -3.34 5.17
N VAL A 290 -9.42 -3.66 6.27
CA VAL A 290 -10.23 -2.66 6.99
C VAL A 290 -9.62 -2.37 8.34
N GLY A 291 -9.06 -1.18 8.41
CA GLY A 291 -8.53 -0.59 9.64
C GLY A 291 -9.57 0.24 10.41
N GLY A 292 -9.05 1.12 11.27
CA GLY A 292 -9.90 2.05 12.03
C GLY A 292 -10.43 3.23 11.20
N THR A 293 -9.73 3.65 10.13
CA THR A 293 -10.03 4.89 9.38
C THR A 293 -10.46 4.65 7.95
N SER A 294 -9.91 3.66 7.29
CA SER A 294 -10.12 3.35 5.88
C SER A 294 -10.27 1.85 5.64
N ALA A 295 -10.80 1.52 4.49
CA ALA A 295 -10.71 0.21 3.88
C ALA A 295 -9.85 0.32 2.62
N ASP A 296 -8.80 -0.48 2.52
CA ASP A 296 -7.90 -0.50 1.38
C ASP A 296 -8.13 -1.77 0.54
N ILE A 297 -8.35 -1.58 -0.75
CA ILE A 297 -8.66 -2.64 -1.71
C ILE A 297 -7.50 -2.74 -2.70
N SER A 298 -7.10 -3.98 -3.01
CA SER A 298 -6.22 -4.29 -4.13
C SER A 298 -6.70 -5.55 -4.84
N ILE A 299 -6.21 -5.76 -6.05
CA ILE A 299 -6.57 -6.93 -6.86
C ILE A 299 -5.32 -7.77 -7.07
N ILE A 300 -5.45 -9.08 -6.83
CA ILE A 300 -4.45 -10.08 -7.17
C ILE A 300 -5.04 -10.93 -8.30
N GLN A 301 -4.36 -11.00 -9.42
CA GLN A 301 -4.73 -11.81 -10.57
C GLN A 301 -3.64 -12.84 -10.86
N ASN A 302 -4.02 -14.11 -10.97
CA ASN A 302 -3.08 -15.22 -11.19
C ASN A 302 -1.93 -15.23 -10.16
N GLY A 303 -2.22 -14.93 -8.90
CA GLY A 303 -1.25 -14.89 -7.80
C GLY A 303 -0.34 -13.66 -7.79
N GLN A 304 -0.53 -12.68 -8.68
CA GLN A 304 0.27 -11.47 -8.77
C GLN A 304 -0.56 -10.22 -8.47
N PRO A 305 -0.06 -9.29 -7.65
CA PRO A 305 -0.72 -8.00 -7.43
C PRO A 305 -0.80 -7.19 -8.72
N THR A 306 -1.93 -6.52 -8.94
CA THR A 306 -2.01 -5.51 -10.00
C THR A 306 -1.16 -4.30 -9.63
N MET A 307 -0.51 -3.70 -10.64
CA MET A 307 0.39 -2.56 -10.45
C MET A 307 -0.21 -1.29 -11.02
N ALA A 308 -0.02 -0.17 -10.32
CA ALA A 308 -0.31 1.16 -10.83
C ALA A 308 0.99 1.87 -11.23
N GLN A 309 0.98 2.53 -12.38
CA GLN A 309 2.13 3.31 -12.87
C GLN A 309 2.23 4.68 -12.23
N SER A 310 1.13 5.16 -11.68
CA SER A 310 1.05 6.40 -10.94
C SER A 310 -0.09 6.35 -9.94
N ASN A 311 0.11 6.97 -8.80
CA ASN A 311 -0.91 7.16 -7.78
C ASN A 311 -1.09 8.65 -7.49
N GLN A 312 -2.24 8.99 -6.91
CA GLN A 312 -2.51 10.34 -6.41
C GLN A 312 -2.39 10.33 -4.88
N LEU A 313 -1.63 11.26 -4.33
CA LEU A 313 -1.52 11.43 -2.88
C LEU A 313 -1.67 12.89 -2.50
N SER A 314 -2.71 13.23 -1.77
CA SER A 314 -3.05 14.64 -1.41
C SER A 314 -3.13 15.57 -2.62
N GLY A 315 -3.58 15.06 -3.77
CA GLY A 315 -3.63 15.79 -5.03
C GLY A 315 -2.31 15.88 -5.79
N PHE A 316 -1.24 15.25 -5.28
CA PHE A 316 0.06 15.19 -5.96
C PHE A 316 0.23 13.87 -6.72
N PRO A 317 0.63 13.91 -8.01
CA PRO A 317 0.94 12.70 -8.76
C PRO A 317 2.27 12.09 -8.31
N ILE A 318 2.24 10.80 -7.99
CA ILE A 318 3.43 9.99 -7.68
C ILE A 318 3.59 8.98 -8.81
N ILE A 319 4.53 9.24 -9.72
CA ILE A 319 4.77 8.45 -10.93
C ILE A 319 5.77 7.31 -10.71
N LEU A 320 5.60 6.56 -9.64
CA LEU A 320 6.40 5.35 -9.36
C LEU A 320 5.51 4.12 -9.49
N PRO A 321 6.05 3.01 -10.05
CA PRO A 321 5.37 1.74 -9.96
C PRO A 321 5.06 1.41 -8.51
N SER A 322 3.81 1.12 -8.22
CA SER A 322 3.35 0.76 -6.89
C SER A 322 2.25 -0.29 -6.99
N VAL A 323 2.03 -1.04 -5.94
CA VAL A 323 0.85 -1.90 -5.86
C VAL A 323 -0.39 -1.03 -6.07
N ALA A 324 -1.28 -1.44 -6.96
CA ALA A 324 -2.54 -0.72 -7.20
C ALA A 324 -3.43 -0.85 -5.98
N MET A 325 -3.71 0.29 -5.33
CA MET A 325 -4.54 0.33 -4.12
C MET A 325 -5.60 1.41 -4.25
N TYR A 326 -6.79 1.07 -3.75
CA TYR A 326 -7.95 1.94 -3.77
C TYR A 326 -8.44 2.08 -2.33
N SER A 327 -8.34 3.29 -1.78
CA SER A 327 -8.69 3.55 -0.39
C SER A 327 -10.10 4.13 -0.30
N ILE A 328 -10.93 3.50 0.51
CA ILE A 328 -12.29 3.90 0.81
C ILE A 328 -12.33 4.52 2.20
N GLY A 329 -12.95 5.67 2.36
CA GLY A 329 -13.12 6.31 3.66
C GLY A 329 -14.21 5.61 4.52
N ALA A 330 -14.09 4.29 4.68
CA ALA A 330 -15.03 3.47 5.43
C ALA A 330 -14.25 2.46 6.29
N GLY A 331 -13.92 2.82 7.51
CA GLY A 331 -13.25 1.96 8.50
C GLY A 331 -14.08 1.84 9.77
N GLY A 332 -13.55 1.10 10.76
CA GLY A 332 -14.22 0.89 12.05
C GLY A 332 -14.57 2.18 12.81
N GLY A 333 -13.82 3.25 12.61
CA GLY A 333 -14.08 4.57 13.20
C GLY A 333 -14.96 5.51 12.37
N SER A 334 -15.53 5.06 11.25
CA SER A 334 -16.41 5.88 10.40
C SER A 334 -17.62 6.37 11.19
N VAL A 335 -17.81 7.69 11.20
CA VAL A 335 -18.84 8.36 11.99
C VAL A 335 -20.23 8.13 11.37
N ALA A 336 -21.19 7.79 12.23
CA ALA A 336 -22.61 7.76 11.89
C ALA A 336 -23.20 9.17 12.00
N TRP A 337 -23.91 9.62 10.97
CA TRP A 337 -24.60 10.91 10.98
C TRP A 337 -25.79 10.92 10.01
N LEU A 338 -26.70 11.85 10.20
CA LEU A 338 -27.86 12.05 9.33
C LEU A 338 -27.65 13.28 8.47
N ASP A 339 -27.87 13.16 7.15
CA ASP A 339 -27.80 14.29 6.25
C ASP A 339 -29.05 15.20 6.40
N GLN A 340 -29.07 16.32 5.65
CA GLN A 340 -30.19 17.27 5.69
C GLN A 340 -31.54 16.66 5.30
N GLY A 341 -31.53 15.55 4.57
CA GLY A 341 -32.71 14.78 4.19
C GLY A 341 -33.10 13.71 5.20
N GLY A 342 -32.36 13.59 6.32
CA GLY A 342 -32.59 12.55 7.35
C GLY A 342 -32.10 11.16 6.96
N LEU A 343 -31.23 11.04 5.92
CA LEU A 343 -30.65 9.77 5.52
C LEU A 343 -29.41 9.46 6.34
N LEU A 344 -29.32 8.23 6.85
CA LEU A 344 -28.17 7.75 7.59
C LEU A 344 -26.96 7.60 6.67
N LYS A 345 -25.82 8.12 7.12
CA LYS A 345 -24.52 8.10 6.45
C LYS A 345 -23.46 7.48 7.33
N ALA A 346 -22.50 6.80 6.71
CA ALA A 346 -21.28 6.27 7.33
C ALA A 346 -20.06 6.98 6.74
N GLY A 347 -19.30 7.72 7.57
CA GLY A 347 -18.15 8.50 7.10
C GLY A 347 -18.55 9.69 6.20
N PRO A 348 -17.59 10.31 5.46
CA PRO A 348 -16.15 9.98 5.39
C PRO A 348 -15.35 10.37 6.65
N GLU A 349 -15.96 11.13 7.59
CA GLU A 349 -15.31 11.48 8.86
C GLU A 349 -15.04 10.22 9.69
N SER A 350 -13.83 10.11 10.28
CA SER A 350 -13.49 9.06 11.22
C SER A 350 -13.14 9.64 12.57
N VAL A 351 -13.55 8.95 13.65
CA VAL A 351 -13.15 9.30 15.02
C VAL A 351 -11.67 8.97 15.32
N GLY A 352 -10.99 8.27 14.41
CA GLY A 352 -9.61 7.83 14.59
C GLY A 352 -9.43 6.91 15.80
N SER A 353 -8.20 6.87 16.32
CA SER A 353 -7.89 6.16 17.57
C SER A 353 -8.07 7.03 18.82
N GLN A 354 -8.00 8.34 18.68
CA GLN A 354 -8.19 9.33 19.74
C GLN A 354 -9.09 10.47 19.25
N PRO A 355 -10.26 10.70 19.87
CA PRO A 355 -10.77 10.01 21.07
C PRO A 355 -11.25 8.58 20.85
N GLY A 356 -11.40 8.11 19.58
CA GLY A 356 -11.89 6.80 19.19
C GLY A 356 -13.42 6.67 19.19
N PRO A 357 -13.96 5.49 18.85
CA PRO A 357 -15.37 5.13 19.02
C PRO A 357 -15.88 5.39 20.43
N ALA A 358 -17.18 5.63 20.58
CA ALA A 358 -17.79 5.89 21.89
C ALA A 358 -17.55 4.73 22.87
N SER A 359 -17.58 3.49 22.38
CA SER A 359 -17.29 2.28 23.14
C SER A 359 -15.89 2.23 23.76
N TYR A 360 -14.93 3.03 23.28
CA TYR A 360 -13.60 3.14 23.92
C TYR A 360 -13.61 3.98 25.21
N GLY A 361 -14.77 4.57 25.55
CA GLY A 361 -14.98 5.32 26.80
C GLY A 361 -14.51 6.77 26.77
N LYS A 362 -13.85 7.22 25.70
CA LYS A 362 -13.38 8.62 25.52
C LYS A 362 -14.11 9.34 24.38
N GLY A 363 -14.57 8.62 23.38
CA GLY A 363 -15.34 9.13 22.25
C GLY A 363 -16.78 9.48 22.63
N LYS A 364 -17.41 10.34 21.83
CA LYS A 364 -18.81 10.73 21.99
C LYS A 364 -19.63 10.54 20.72
N LYS A 365 -18.98 10.39 19.57
CA LYS A 365 -19.64 10.17 18.28
C LYS A 365 -19.87 8.69 18.07
N ALA A 366 -21.04 8.33 17.57
CA ALA A 366 -21.35 6.97 17.15
C ALA A 366 -20.49 6.61 15.94
N ALA A 367 -19.87 5.44 15.96
CA ALA A 367 -18.99 4.94 14.90
C ALA A 367 -19.36 3.49 14.52
N LEU A 368 -18.81 2.99 13.42
CA LEU A 368 -19.08 1.65 12.91
C LEU A 368 -18.67 0.55 13.92
N THR A 369 -17.55 0.73 14.65
CA THR A 369 -17.15 -0.19 15.74
C THR A 369 -18.21 -0.26 16.86
N ASP A 370 -18.85 0.87 17.18
CA ASP A 370 -19.94 0.91 18.16
C ASP A 370 -21.16 0.11 17.65
N ALA A 371 -21.46 0.20 16.36
CA ALA A 371 -22.51 -0.58 15.72
C ALA A 371 -22.23 -2.09 15.79
N PHE A 372 -21.00 -2.52 15.52
CA PHE A 372 -20.62 -3.93 15.66
C PHE A 372 -20.80 -4.43 17.10
N LEU A 373 -20.45 -3.62 18.09
CA LEU A 373 -20.65 -3.97 19.49
C LEU A 373 -22.12 -4.05 19.88
N ILE A 374 -22.94 -3.09 19.45
CA ILE A 374 -24.40 -3.06 19.70
C ILE A 374 -25.08 -4.27 19.07
N CYS A 375 -24.71 -4.61 17.81
CA CYS A 375 -25.23 -5.78 17.11
C CYS A 375 -24.66 -7.12 17.63
N GLY A 376 -23.77 -7.10 18.64
CA GLY A 376 -23.24 -8.28 19.30
C GLY A 376 -22.11 -9.00 18.55
N TYR A 377 -21.54 -8.41 17.50
CA TYR A 377 -20.44 -9.03 16.75
C TYR A 377 -19.13 -9.02 17.52
N LEU A 378 -18.86 -8.00 18.32
CA LEU A 378 -17.63 -7.84 19.10
C LEU A 378 -17.79 -8.28 20.54
N ASN A 379 -16.70 -8.80 21.13
CA ASN A 379 -16.62 -9.12 22.54
C ASN A 379 -16.18 -7.89 23.33
N GLN A 380 -16.99 -7.44 24.28
CA GLN A 380 -16.69 -6.26 25.08
C GLN A 380 -15.46 -6.44 25.98
N ASP A 381 -15.19 -7.67 26.44
CA ASP A 381 -14.18 -7.96 27.48
C ASP A 381 -12.84 -8.41 26.87
N ARG A 382 -12.81 -8.79 25.59
CA ARG A 382 -11.62 -9.32 24.90
C ARG A 382 -11.31 -8.64 23.59
N PHE A 383 -11.54 -7.33 23.52
CA PHE A 383 -11.18 -6.57 22.31
C PHE A 383 -9.67 -6.28 22.28
N ALA A 384 -9.05 -6.41 21.10
CA ALA A 384 -7.62 -6.25 20.90
C ALA A 384 -6.76 -7.07 21.90
N GLY A 385 -7.05 -8.36 22.00
CA GLY A 385 -6.32 -9.26 22.91
C GLY A 385 -6.55 -8.99 24.39
N GLY A 386 -7.63 -8.25 24.75
CA GLY A 386 -7.92 -7.86 26.13
C GLY A 386 -7.26 -6.56 26.57
N HIS A 387 -6.51 -5.89 25.66
CA HIS A 387 -5.89 -4.59 25.97
C HIS A 387 -6.89 -3.44 26.08
N LEU A 388 -8.11 -3.61 25.54
CA LEU A 388 -9.16 -2.61 25.59
C LEU A 388 -10.50 -3.26 25.94
N GLN A 389 -11.14 -2.78 27.02
CA GLN A 389 -12.48 -3.15 27.40
C GLN A 389 -13.48 -2.19 26.75
N LEU A 390 -14.43 -2.70 25.97
CA LEU A 390 -15.42 -1.89 25.29
C LEU A 390 -16.61 -1.59 26.23
N GLN A 391 -17.12 -0.36 26.16
CA GLN A 391 -18.25 0.11 26.94
C GLN A 391 -19.51 0.13 26.05
N ARG A 392 -20.32 -0.96 26.11
CA ARG A 392 -21.56 -1.05 25.33
C ARG A 392 -22.53 0.09 25.62
N SER A 393 -22.68 0.48 26.90
CA SER A 393 -23.56 1.58 27.30
C SER A 393 -23.17 2.93 26.69
N ALA A 394 -21.85 3.19 26.53
CA ALA A 394 -21.37 4.40 25.88
C ALA A 394 -21.72 4.41 24.37
N ALA A 395 -21.60 3.25 23.70
CA ALA A 395 -22.01 3.08 22.32
C ALA A 395 -23.53 3.32 22.16
N GLU A 396 -24.36 2.73 23.01
CA GLU A 396 -25.82 2.90 22.98
C GLU A 396 -26.22 4.37 23.20
N ILE A 397 -25.59 5.07 24.15
CA ILE A 397 -25.83 6.51 24.39
C ILE A 397 -25.46 7.33 23.14
N ALA A 398 -24.36 7.00 22.45
CA ALA A 398 -23.95 7.72 21.26
C ALA A 398 -24.91 7.47 20.07
N PHE A 399 -25.50 6.28 19.96
CA PHE A 399 -26.47 5.93 18.91
C PHE A 399 -27.89 6.43 19.20
N GLN A 400 -28.27 6.68 20.46
CA GLN A 400 -29.64 7.05 20.84
C GLN A 400 -30.20 8.24 20.01
N PRO A 401 -29.48 9.37 19.83
CA PRO A 401 -29.97 10.50 19.04
C PRO A 401 -30.29 10.15 17.58
N ILE A 402 -29.50 9.21 17.00
CA ILE A 402 -29.67 8.73 15.63
C ILE A 402 -30.91 7.82 15.56
N ALA A 403 -31.04 6.91 16.51
CA ALA A 403 -32.17 5.99 16.61
C ALA A 403 -33.51 6.74 16.77
N ASP A 404 -33.52 7.78 17.65
CA ASP A 404 -34.71 8.61 17.86
C ASP A 404 -35.17 9.34 16.58
N GLN A 405 -34.22 9.91 15.83
CA GLN A 405 -34.52 10.60 14.56
C GLN A 405 -34.98 9.64 13.46
N LEU A 406 -34.45 8.42 13.45
CA LEU A 406 -34.83 7.36 12.50
C LEU A 406 -36.14 6.64 12.93
N HIS A 407 -36.68 6.92 14.13
CA HIS A 407 -37.79 6.19 14.73
C HIS A 407 -37.54 4.68 14.81
N LYS A 408 -36.32 4.28 15.20
CA LYS A 408 -35.88 2.89 15.31
C LYS A 408 -35.32 2.60 16.70
N THR A 409 -35.12 1.31 17.00
CA THR A 409 -34.32 0.94 18.19
C THR A 409 -32.86 1.21 17.95
N VAL A 410 -32.06 1.23 19.00
CA VAL A 410 -30.59 1.43 18.90
C VAL A 410 -29.94 0.31 18.08
N GLU A 411 -30.38 -0.94 18.26
CA GLU A 411 -29.92 -2.08 17.49
C GLU A 411 -30.26 -1.96 16.00
N GLN A 412 -31.48 -1.52 15.68
CA GLN A 412 -31.89 -1.31 14.29
C GLN A 412 -31.12 -0.17 13.63
N ALA A 413 -30.83 0.92 14.35
CA ALA A 413 -30.02 2.01 13.83
C ALA A 413 -28.55 1.59 13.63
N ALA A 414 -28.01 0.78 14.53
CA ALA A 414 -26.67 0.22 14.41
C ALA A 414 -26.55 -0.75 13.23
N ASP A 415 -27.49 -1.68 13.09
CA ASP A 415 -27.55 -2.60 11.94
C ASP A 415 -27.67 -1.85 10.61
N GLN A 416 -28.53 -0.82 10.55
CA GLN A 416 -28.66 0.01 9.36
C GLN A 416 -27.35 0.75 9.01
N LEU A 417 -26.58 1.22 10.01
CA LEU A 417 -25.26 1.81 9.75
C LEU A 417 -24.31 0.79 9.13
N ILE A 418 -24.30 -0.45 9.59
CA ILE A 418 -23.48 -1.52 9.02
C ILE A 418 -23.87 -1.75 7.55
N GLN A 419 -25.15 -1.81 7.25
CA GLN A 419 -25.62 -1.98 5.87
C GLN A 419 -25.22 -0.81 4.98
N VAL A 420 -25.33 0.44 5.46
CA VAL A 420 -24.85 1.64 4.72
C VAL A 420 -23.35 1.58 4.47
N ALA A 421 -22.56 1.19 5.47
CA ALA A 421 -21.11 1.06 5.30
C ALA A 421 -20.77 -0.03 4.26
N VAL A 422 -21.42 -1.19 4.32
CA VAL A 422 -21.25 -2.27 3.32
C VAL A 422 -21.64 -1.81 1.92
N ALA A 423 -22.76 -1.06 1.78
CA ALA A 423 -23.21 -0.53 0.49
C ALA A 423 -22.20 0.48 -0.10
N ASN A 424 -21.60 1.34 0.74
CA ASN A 424 -20.53 2.23 0.31
C ASN A 424 -19.30 1.44 -0.18
N MET A 425 -18.88 0.41 0.58
CA MET A 425 -17.76 -0.47 0.20
C MET A 425 -18.06 -1.23 -1.10
N TYR A 426 -19.28 -1.73 -1.27
CA TYR A 426 -19.76 -2.38 -2.49
C TYR A 426 -19.64 -1.46 -3.71
N THR A 427 -20.10 -0.22 -3.59
CA THR A 427 -20.10 0.76 -4.70
C THR A 427 -18.67 1.04 -5.16
N GLU A 428 -17.76 1.31 -4.24
CA GLU A 428 -16.36 1.59 -4.57
C GLU A 428 -15.63 0.36 -5.13
N LEU A 429 -15.87 -0.81 -4.55
CA LEU A 429 -15.29 -2.05 -5.05
C LEU A 429 -15.78 -2.38 -6.46
N SER A 430 -17.09 -2.22 -6.73
CA SER A 430 -17.65 -2.44 -8.06
C SER A 430 -17.05 -1.49 -9.08
N ASN A 431 -16.89 -0.20 -8.73
CA ASN A 431 -16.23 0.78 -9.59
C ASN A 431 -14.79 0.36 -9.94
N VAL A 432 -14.03 -0.13 -8.94
CA VAL A 432 -12.66 -0.62 -9.15
C VAL A 432 -12.62 -1.81 -10.09
N MET A 433 -13.48 -2.81 -9.84
CA MET A 433 -13.54 -4.02 -10.66
C MET A 433 -13.94 -3.72 -12.11
N GLU A 434 -14.94 -2.85 -12.30
CA GLU A 434 -15.39 -2.42 -13.63
C GLU A 434 -14.29 -1.65 -14.38
N GLN A 435 -13.60 -0.72 -13.72
CA GLN A 435 -12.48 0.02 -14.32
C GLN A 435 -11.34 -0.88 -14.77
N GLN A 436 -11.15 -2.01 -14.09
CA GLN A 436 -10.11 -3.00 -14.44
C GLN A 436 -10.62 -4.09 -15.39
N GLY A 437 -11.91 -4.10 -15.72
CA GLY A 437 -12.52 -5.11 -16.59
C GLY A 437 -12.61 -6.49 -15.94
N PHE A 438 -12.75 -6.57 -14.62
CA PHE A 438 -12.83 -7.82 -13.87
C PHE A 438 -14.26 -8.11 -13.39
N ASP A 439 -14.64 -9.39 -13.43
CA ASP A 439 -15.89 -9.87 -12.84
C ASP A 439 -15.64 -10.32 -11.39
N PRO A 440 -16.26 -9.72 -10.37
CA PRO A 440 -16.06 -10.11 -8.98
C PRO A 440 -16.37 -11.59 -8.69
N ARG A 441 -17.21 -12.23 -9.51
CA ARG A 441 -17.60 -13.64 -9.35
C ARG A 441 -16.46 -14.62 -9.63
N ASP A 442 -15.41 -14.17 -10.29
CA ASP A 442 -14.20 -14.96 -10.57
C ASP A 442 -13.15 -14.84 -9.45
N PHE A 443 -13.43 -14.04 -8.43
CA PHE A 443 -12.51 -13.72 -7.34
C PHE A 443 -13.04 -14.18 -5.99
N SER A 444 -12.14 -14.55 -5.08
CA SER A 444 -12.41 -14.67 -3.66
C SER A 444 -12.04 -13.38 -2.93
N LEU A 445 -12.77 -13.03 -1.86
CA LEU A 445 -12.50 -11.85 -1.04
C LEU A 445 -11.56 -12.23 0.10
N LEU A 446 -10.32 -11.76 0.10
CA LEU A 446 -9.38 -11.96 1.20
C LEU A 446 -9.48 -10.80 2.19
N ALA A 447 -9.99 -11.09 3.39
CA ALA A 447 -10.28 -10.11 4.42
C ALA A 447 -9.22 -10.10 5.51
N PHE A 448 -8.67 -8.92 5.79
CA PHE A 448 -7.72 -8.71 6.87
C PHE A 448 -7.86 -7.30 7.48
N GLY A 449 -6.94 -6.92 8.38
CA GLY A 449 -7.14 -5.76 9.23
C GLY A 449 -8.08 -6.05 10.40
N GLY A 450 -8.18 -5.10 11.33
CA GLY A 450 -8.94 -5.29 12.58
C GLY A 450 -10.45 -5.43 12.40
N ALA A 451 -11.03 -4.82 11.34
CA ALA A 451 -12.48 -4.82 11.08
C ALA A 451 -12.87 -5.56 9.78
N GLY A 452 -11.90 -5.90 8.92
CA GLY A 452 -12.16 -6.57 7.64
C GLY A 452 -12.98 -7.87 7.79
N PRO A 453 -12.55 -8.84 8.59
CA PRO A 453 -13.26 -10.10 8.76
C PRO A 453 -14.68 -10.00 9.35
N VAL A 454 -14.99 -8.90 10.04
CA VAL A 454 -16.36 -8.65 10.57
C VAL A 454 -17.35 -8.38 9.44
N VAL A 455 -16.95 -7.60 8.44
CA VAL A 455 -17.84 -7.15 7.35
C VAL A 455 -17.67 -7.93 6.06
N ALA A 456 -16.60 -8.70 5.92
CA ALA A 456 -16.24 -9.37 4.67
C ALA A 456 -17.34 -10.28 4.11
N ASN A 457 -18.04 -11.04 4.97
CA ASN A 457 -19.05 -11.96 4.50
C ASN A 457 -20.30 -11.22 3.97
N PHE A 458 -20.64 -10.03 4.51
CA PHE A 458 -21.68 -9.16 3.94
C PHE A 458 -21.25 -8.68 2.54
N LEU A 459 -20.04 -8.14 2.43
CA LEU A 459 -19.55 -7.62 1.16
C LEU A 459 -19.44 -8.71 0.09
N ALA A 460 -18.90 -9.89 0.44
CA ALA A 460 -18.78 -11.03 -0.47
C ALA A 460 -20.15 -11.51 -1.00
N ARG A 461 -21.19 -11.45 -0.15
CA ARG A 461 -22.55 -11.74 -0.57
C ARG A 461 -23.07 -10.75 -1.60
N GLU A 462 -22.85 -9.46 -1.39
CA GLU A 462 -23.32 -8.39 -2.29
C GLU A 462 -22.59 -8.42 -3.65
N ILE A 463 -21.27 -8.60 -3.67
CA ILE A 463 -20.50 -8.68 -4.92
C ILE A 463 -20.57 -10.06 -5.58
N HIS A 464 -21.22 -11.02 -4.96
CA HIS A 464 -21.26 -12.43 -5.40
C HIS A 464 -19.87 -13.07 -5.51
N ALA A 465 -18.93 -12.69 -4.64
CA ALA A 465 -17.62 -13.31 -4.62
C ALA A 465 -17.71 -14.83 -4.44
N LYS A 466 -16.71 -15.52 -4.96
CA LYS A 466 -16.59 -16.98 -4.90
C LYS A 466 -16.57 -17.49 -3.46
N ASN A 467 -15.64 -16.95 -2.65
CA ASN A 467 -15.47 -17.25 -1.24
C ASN A 467 -15.01 -16.01 -0.47
N VAL A 468 -15.00 -16.10 0.87
CA VAL A 468 -14.23 -15.21 1.73
C VAL A 468 -13.05 -16.02 2.30
N VAL A 469 -11.85 -15.47 2.23
CA VAL A 469 -10.65 -16.05 2.81
C VAL A 469 -10.19 -15.15 3.94
N VAL A 470 -10.03 -15.72 5.16
CA VAL A 470 -9.48 -15.00 6.31
C VAL A 470 -8.20 -15.72 6.73
N PRO A 471 -7.03 -15.07 6.62
CA PRO A 471 -5.75 -15.68 6.96
C PRO A 471 -5.66 -16.04 8.45
N PRO A 472 -4.66 -16.83 8.87
CA PRO A 472 -4.45 -17.17 10.29
C PRO A 472 -4.31 -15.93 11.17
N SER A 473 -3.64 -14.90 10.66
CA SER A 473 -3.29 -13.67 11.38
C SER A 473 -3.73 -12.44 10.60
N PRO A 474 -5.04 -12.19 10.52
CA PRO A 474 -5.55 -11.12 9.65
C PRO A 474 -5.21 -9.72 10.17
N GLY A 475 -5.12 -9.53 11.48
CA GLY A 475 -4.83 -8.22 12.05
C GLY A 475 -3.36 -7.78 11.96
N THR A 476 -2.45 -8.70 11.63
CA THR A 476 -0.99 -8.44 11.51
C THR A 476 -0.44 -8.81 10.14
N LEU A 477 -1.33 -9.05 9.15
CA LEU A 477 -0.95 -9.51 7.81
C LEU A 477 0.05 -8.56 7.13
N CYS A 478 -0.02 -7.24 7.36
CA CYS A 478 0.95 -6.29 6.81
C CYS A 478 2.37 -6.55 7.34
N ALA A 479 2.53 -6.79 8.64
CA ALA A 479 3.82 -7.11 9.24
C ALA A 479 4.34 -8.48 8.77
N LEU A 480 3.47 -9.49 8.68
CA LEU A 480 3.80 -10.82 8.14
C LEU A 480 4.13 -10.75 6.64
N GLY A 481 3.33 -10.02 5.87
CA GLY A 481 3.53 -9.81 4.44
C GLY A 481 4.86 -9.16 4.11
N ALA A 482 5.29 -8.22 4.94
CA ALA A 482 6.62 -7.61 4.82
C ALA A 482 7.74 -8.67 4.87
N LEU A 483 7.62 -9.72 5.69
CA LEU A 483 8.59 -10.82 5.75
C LEU A 483 8.61 -11.71 4.51
N THR A 484 7.57 -11.67 3.70
CA THR A 484 7.46 -12.46 2.46
C THR A 484 7.84 -11.67 1.21
N ALA A 485 8.14 -10.38 1.37
CA ALA A 485 8.46 -9.49 0.26
C ALA A 485 9.87 -9.77 -0.29
N ASP A 486 10.02 -9.62 -1.61
CA ASP A 486 11.28 -9.75 -2.32
C ASP A 486 11.96 -8.37 -2.47
N PHE A 487 13.25 -8.35 -2.75
CA PHE A 487 13.94 -7.11 -3.11
C PHE A 487 13.58 -6.74 -4.55
N ILE A 488 13.03 -5.55 -4.76
CA ILE A 488 12.60 -5.11 -6.10
C ILE A 488 13.25 -3.76 -6.42
N HIS A 489 13.82 -3.67 -7.60
CA HIS A 489 14.28 -2.40 -8.16
C HIS A 489 13.78 -2.20 -9.58
N ASP A 490 13.16 -1.05 -9.82
CA ASP A 490 12.70 -0.61 -11.13
C ASP A 490 13.65 0.45 -11.69
N ALA A 491 14.12 0.25 -12.93
CA ALA A 491 14.85 1.23 -13.73
C ALA A 491 14.01 1.63 -14.94
N VAL A 492 14.01 2.91 -15.30
CA VAL A 492 13.21 3.46 -16.39
C VAL A 492 14.07 4.25 -17.38
N LEU A 493 13.73 4.14 -18.65
CA LEU A 493 14.20 4.96 -19.75
C LEU A 493 12.99 5.56 -20.48
N SER A 494 12.88 6.88 -20.49
CA SER A 494 11.88 7.57 -21.30
C SER A 494 12.40 7.74 -22.73
N LYS A 495 11.78 7.02 -23.64
CA LYS A 495 12.14 7.08 -25.06
C LYS A 495 10.88 6.81 -25.89
N LYS A 496 10.44 7.81 -26.63
CA LYS A 496 9.28 7.64 -27.51
C LYS A 496 9.72 6.85 -28.74
N ILE A 497 9.21 5.65 -28.89
CA ILE A 497 9.57 4.67 -29.93
C ILE A 497 8.29 4.31 -30.70
N CYS A 498 8.25 4.54 -32.01
CA CYS A 498 7.25 3.95 -32.88
C CYS A 498 7.75 2.53 -33.24
N LEU A 499 7.01 1.49 -32.88
CA LEU A 499 7.45 0.11 -33.07
C LEU A 499 7.69 -0.25 -34.54
N GLN A 500 6.94 0.36 -35.45
CA GLN A 500 7.09 0.11 -36.88
C GLN A 500 8.41 0.67 -37.48
N ASP A 501 9.01 1.66 -36.78
CA ASP A 501 10.23 2.34 -37.25
C ASP A 501 11.46 1.94 -36.42
N TYR A 502 11.33 1.03 -35.44
CA TYR A 502 12.38 0.68 -34.49
C TYR A 502 12.88 -0.74 -34.69
N THR A 503 14.20 -0.93 -34.64
CA THR A 503 14.79 -2.25 -34.85
C THR A 503 14.86 -3.02 -33.54
N MET A 504 14.80 -4.36 -33.59
CA MET A 504 14.96 -5.21 -32.41
C MET A 504 16.35 -5.08 -31.79
N ASP A 505 17.39 -4.77 -32.58
CA ASP A 505 18.74 -4.56 -32.07
C ASP A 505 18.85 -3.29 -31.22
N GLU A 506 18.22 -2.19 -31.63
CA GLU A 506 18.15 -0.96 -30.83
C GLU A 506 17.37 -1.19 -29.53
N LEU A 507 16.24 -1.89 -29.60
CA LEU A 507 15.43 -2.23 -28.43
C LEU A 507 16.23 -3.09 -27.44
N LYS A 508 16.98 -4.06 -27.93
CA LYS A 508 17.85 -4.92 -27.14
C LYS A 508 18.95 -4.13 -26.45
N GLN A 509 19.61 -3.20 -27.16
CA GLN A 509 20.65 -2.34 -26.57
C GLN A 509 20.09 -1.48 -25.43
N ASP A 510 18.91 -0.89 -25.61
CA ASP A 510 18.26 -0.12 -24.56
C ASP A 510 17.95 -0.96 -23.30
N TYR A 511 17.42 -2.18 -23.48
CA TYR A 511 17.16 -3.09 -22.36
C TYR A 511 18.45 -3.63 -21.70
N GLU A 512 19.49 -3.89 -22.45
CA GLU A 512 20.80 -4.28 -21.88
C GLU A 512 21.39 -3.16 -21.01
N MET A 513 21.32 -1.91 -21.48
CA MET A 513 21.75 -0.75 -20.70
C MET A 513 20.94 -0.59 -19.40
N LEU A 514 19.62 -0.70 -19.49
CA LEU A 514 18.73 -0.63 -18.32
C LEU A 514 18.97 -1.78 -17.33
N SER A 515 19.15 -3.00 -17.84
CA SER A 515 19.42 -4.18 -17.03
C SER A 515 20.74 -4.04 -16.25
N ARG A 516 21.79 -3.53 -16.89
CA ARG A 516 23.05 -3.23 -16.20
C ARG A 516 22.82 -2.21 -15.08
N LYS A 517 22.17 -1.09 -15.37
CA LYS A 517 21.88 -0.05 -14.38
C LYS A 517 21.10 -0.60 -13.18
N ALA A 518 20.09 -1.42 -13.42
CA ALA A 518 19.28 -2.02 -12.38
C ALA A 518 20.05 -3.04 -11.54
N THR A 519 20.89 -3.87 -12.19
CA THR A 519 21.73 -4.86 -11.52
C THR A 519 22.85 -4.20 -10.71
N ASP A 520 23.45 -3.11 -11.22
CA ASP A 520 24.46 -2.35 -10.49
C ASP A 520 23.92 -1.76 -9.18
N TRP A 521 22.67 -1.23 -9.22
CA TRP A 521 21.99 -0.79 -8.01
C TRP A 521 21.85 -1.94 -7.01
N PHE A 522 21.43 -3.10 -7.48
CA PHE A 522 21.22 -4.28 -6.65
C PHE A 522 22.52 -4.72 -5.94
N SER A 523 23.64 -4.70 -6.67
CA SER A 523 24.97 -5.05 -6.13
C SER A 523 25.49 -4.07 -5.08
N GLN A 524 25.00 -2.82 -5.08
CA GLN A 524 25.36 -1.79 -4.10
C GLN A 524 24.57 -1.89 -2.79
N GLN A 525 23.45 -2.64 -2.80
CA GLN A 525 22.66 -2.86 -1.60
C GLN A 525 23.35 -3.88 -0.69
N ASN A 526 23.32 -3.64 0.61
CA ASN A 526 23.81 -4.60 1.60
C ASN A 526 22.76 -5.70 1.84
N ILE A 527 22.42 -6.44 0.77
CA ILE A 527 21.41 -7.49 0.82
C ILE A 527 22.09 -8.81 1.16
N GLN A 528 21.69 -9.38 2.28
CA GLN A 528 21.99 -10.75 2.67
C GLN A 528 20.73 -11.58 2.45
N HIS A 529 20.84 -12.85 2.05
CA HIS A 529 19.72 -13.77 1.91
C HIS A 529 18.89 -13.65 0.61
N ILE A 530 19.52 -13.48 -0.56
CA ILE A 530 18.85 -13.67 -1.85
C ILE A 530 19.04 -15.14 -2.29
N LYS A 531 17.94 -15.79 -2.66
CA LYS A 531 17.93 -17.15 -3.20
C LYS A 531 18.33 -17.16 -4.68
N GLN A 532 17.70 -16.28 -5.45
CA GLN A 532 17.96 -16.09 -6.88
C GLN A 532 17.57 -14.68 -7.32
N THR A 533 18.07 -14.27 -8.49
CA THR A 533 17.72 -12.98 -9.09
C THR A 533 17.07 -13.22 -10.44
N SER A 534 15.97 -12.52 -10.70
CA SER A 534 15.28 -12.52 -11.99
C SER A 534 15.12 -11.10 -12.54
N ILE A 535 14.95 -10.99 -13.85
CA ILE A 535 14.77 -9.72 -14.55
C ILE A 535 13.48 -9.78 -15.37
N LEU A 536 12.60 -8.80 -15.16
CA LEU A 536 11.41 -8.58 -15.96
C LEU A 536 11.62 -7.37 -16.87
N LEU A 537 11.26 -7.53 -18.14
CA LEU A 537 11.27 -6.44 -19.12
C LEU A 537 9.85 -5.96 -19.33
N LEU A 538 9.67 -4.63 -19.27
CA LEU A 538 8.36 -3.98 -19.34
C LEU A 538 8.44 -2.78 -20.27
N ALA A 539 7.34 -2.48 -20.98
CA ALA A 539 7.21 -1.25 -21.75
C ALA A 539 5.87 -0.57 -21.44
N ASP A 540 5.83 0.75 -21.38
CA ASP A 540 4.59 1.50 -21.40
C ASP A 540 4.22 1.74 -22.88
N ALA A 541 3.15 1.12 -23.32
CA ALA A 541 2.71 1.08 -24.71
C ALA A 541 1.33 1.71 -24.89
N ARG A 542 1.10 2.32 -26.05
CA ARG A 542 -0.20 2.86 -26.44
C ARG A 542 -0.33 2.92 -27.97
N TYR A 543 -1.55 3.03 -28.47
CA TYR A 543 -1.70 3.47 -29.86
C TYR A 543 -1.26 4.92 -30.01
N GLN A 544 -0.64 5.23 -31.14
CA GLN A 544 -0.17 6.57 -31.45
C GLN A 544 -1.32 7.59 -31.35
N GLY A 545 -1.11 8.63 -30.52
CA GLY A 545 -2.12 9.65 -30.28
C GLY A 545 -3.02 9.41 -29.06
N GLN A 546 -3.01 8.23 -28.46
CA GLN A 546 -3.69 7.99 -27.18
C GLN A 546 -2.99 8.73 -26.01
N ALA A 547 -3.78 9.07 -24.97
CA ALA A 547 -3.29 9.78 -23.79
C ALA A 547 -2.79 8.86 -22.69
N PHE A 548 -3.25 7.60 -22.67
CA PHE A 548 -2.97 6.62 -21.60
C PHE A 548 -2.15 5.48 -22.15
N GLU A 549 -1.20 5.03 -21.34
CA GLU A 549 -0.33 3.90 -21.63
C GLU A 549 -0.81 2.65 -20.88
N ILE A 550 -0.54 1.46 -21.43
CA ILE A 550 -0.72 0.16 -20.79
C ILE A 550 0.67 -0.45 -20.56
N GLU A 551 0.90 -1.07 -19.42
CA GLU A 551 2.13 -1.80 -19.16
C GLU A 551 2.11 -3.12 -19.93
N LEU A 552 3.05 -3.27 -20.85
CA LEU A 552 3.25 -4.49 -21.65
C LEU A 552 4.46 -5.26 -21.11
N PRO A 553 4.27 -6.46 -20.55
CA PRO A 553 5.37 -7.36 -20.22
C PRO A 553 5.99 -7.93 -21.51
N LEU A 554 7.32 -7.97 -21.53
CA LEU A 554 8.09 -8.47 -22.68
C LEU A 554 8.82 -9.76 -22.31
N SER A 555 8.79 -10.74 -23.22
CA SER A 555 9.61 -11.95 -23.04
C SER A 555 11.07 -11.66 -23.44
N VAL A 556 12.00 -12.08 -22.57
CA VAL A 556 13.44 -12.02 -22.88
C VAL A 556 13.78 -12.81 -24.16
N ASP A 557 13.00 -13.87 -24.44
CA ASP A 557 13.21 -14.70 -25.63
C ASP A 557 12.85 -13.98 -26.92
N TRP A 558 11.93 -13.01 -26.89
CA TRP A 558 11.62 -12.18 -28.07
C TRP A 558 12.82 -11.31 -28.46
N LEU A 559 13.63 -10.86 -27.49
CA LEU A 559 14.85 -10.08 -27.76
C LEU A 559 16.03 -10.93 -28.24
N LYS A 560 15.98 -12.26 -28.08
CA LYS A 560 17.05 -13.19 -28.51
C LYS A 560 16.90 -13.67 -29.94
N GLN A 561 15.72 -13.58 -30.51
CA GLN A 561 15.42 -14.02 -31.85
C GLN A 561 15.53 -12.83 -32.81
N GLU A 562 16.10 -13.04 -34.01
CA GLU A 562 16.11 -12.03 -35.10
C GLU A 562 14.71 -11.73 -35.65
N GLN A 563 13.65 -12.12 -34.93
CA GLN A 563 12.28 -12.01 -35.38
C GLN A 563 11.72 -10.61 -35.17
N ASP A 564 10.91 -10.20 -36.13
CA ASP A 564 10.17 -8.97 -36.23
C ASP A 564 9.52 -8.48 -34.94
N VAL A 565 9.41 -7.17 -34.77
CA VAL A 565 8.55 -6.48 -33.82
C VAL A 565 7.09 -6.97 -33.77
N TYR A 566 6.71 -7.85 -34.72
CA TYR A 566 5.36 -8.40 -34.85
C TYR A 566 4.82 -9.03 -33.56
N HIS A 567 5.64 -9.78 -32.84
CA HIS A 567 5.23 -10.37 -31.56
C HIS A 567 4.89 -9.32 -30.50
N LEU A 568 5.59 -8.19 -30.50
CA LEU A 568 5.33 -7.07 -29.59
C LEU A 568 4.02 -6.37 -29.95
N ILE A 569 3.78 -6.19 -31.24
CA ILE A 569 2.56 -5.60 -31.80
C ILE A 569 1.34 -6.44 -31.41
N GLU A 570 1.38 -7.76 -31.70
CA GLU A 570 0.30 -8.67 -31.35
C GLU A 570 0.08 -8.78 -29.83
N ALA A 571 1.14 -8.81 -29.04
CA ALA A 571 1.02 -8.83 -27.57
C ALA A 571 0.30 -7.58 -27.06
N PHE A 572 0.62 -6.40 -27.63
CA PHE A 572 -0.05 -5.16 -27.27
C PHE A 572 -1.52 -5.16 -27.71
N HIS A 573 -1.83 -5.56 -28.96
CA HIS A 573 -3.21 -5.64 -29.44
C HIS A 573 -4.08 -6.54 -28.54
N ASN A 574 -3.57 -7.73 -28.20
CA ASN A 574 -4.27 -8.67 -27.32
C ASN A 574 -4.47 -8.12 -25.91
N LEU A 575 -3.49 -7.38 -25.37
CA LEU A 575 -3.60 -6.75 -24.07
C LEU A 575 -4.61 -5.60 -24.08
N HIS A 576 -4.58 -4.76 -25.14
CA HIS A 576 -5.50 -3.64 -25.31
C HIS A 576 -6.95 -4.11 -25.48
N GLU A 577 -7.17 -5.15 -26.32
CA GLU A 577 -8.49 -5.74 -26.51
C GLU A 577 -9.05 -6.34 -25.22
N ARG A 578 -8.21 -7.04 -24.45
CA ARG A 578 -8.62 -7.59 -23.15
C ARG A 578 -9.01 -6.52 -22.16
N GLN A 579 -8.30 -5.39 -22.16
CA GLN A 579 -8.54 -4.30 -21.18
C GLN A 579 -9.67 -3.35 -21.59
N TYR A 580 -9.81 -3.07 -22.89
CA TYR A 580 -10.74 -2.06 -23.39
C TYR A 580 -11.83 -2.62 -24.32
N GLY A 581 -11.82 -3.92 -24.62
CA GLY A 581 -12.81 -4.58 -25.45
C GLY A 581 -12.69 -4.31 -26.95
N HIS A 582 -11.60 -3.66 -27.40
CA HIS A 582 -11.35 -3.40 -28.82
C HIS A 582 -9.85 -3.33 -29.14
N ARG A 583 -9.50 -3.54 -30.40
CA ARG A 583 -8.15 -3.37 -30.96
C ARG A 583 -8.22 -2.64 -32.29
N ASP A 584 -7.16 -1.98 -32.66
CA ASP A 584 -7.00 -1.34 -33.99
C ASP A 584 -5.73 -1.85 -34.67
N ASP A 585 -5.92 -2.81 -35.57
CA ASP A 585 -4.82 -3.48 -36.32
C ASP A 585 -4.09 -2.56 -37.29
N GLN A 586 -4.62 -1.36 -37.59
CA GLN A 586 -4.01 -0.38 -38.51
C GLN A 586 -3.30 0.75 -37.77
N ALA A 587 -3.53 0.91 -36.45
CA ALA A 587 -2.91 1.96 -35.72
C ALA A 587 -1.44 1.65 -35.37
N ASN A 588 -0.59 2.68 -35.48
CA ASN A 588 0.79 2.60 -35.01
C ASN A 588 0.83 2.45 -33.50
N ILE A 589 1.76 1.62 -33.01
CA ILE A 589 2.01 1.45 -31.59
C ILE A 589 3.27 2.21 -31.19
N GLU A 590 3.18 3.00 -30.16
CA GLU A 590 4.34 3.69 -29.59
C GLU A 590 4.63 3.22 -28.17
N PHE A 591 5.89 2.92 -27.88
CA PHE A 591 6.42 2.82 -26.53
C PHE A 591 6.79 4.23 -26.06
N THR A 592 6.45 4.55 -24.82
CA THR A 592 6.78 5.84 -24.20
C THR A 592 7.89 5.69 -23.16
N HIS A 593 7.94 4.53 -22.50
CA HIS A 593 8.94 4.17 -21.51
C HIS A 593 9.31 2.71 -21.66
N LEU A 594 10.61 2.43 -21.53
CA LEU A 594 11.13 1.10 -21.32
C LEU A 594 11.47 0.94 -19.83
N ARG A 595 11.15 -0.20 -19.24
CA ARG A 595 11.45 -0.48 -17.85
C ARG A 595 12.05 -1.85 -17.66
N VAL A 596 12.96 -1.93 -16.69
CA VAL A 596 13.54 -3.18 -16.22
C VAL A 596 13.28 -3.29 -14.72
N ARG A 597 12.68 -4.40 -14.31
CA ARG A 597 12.51 -4.75 -12.91
C ARG A 597 13.44 -5.89 -12.55
N VAL A 598 14.34 -5.66 -11.60
CA VAL A 598 15.17 -6.71 -11.01
C VAL A 598 14.50 -7.16 -9.72
N ILE A 599 14.35 -8.47 -9.56
CA ILE A 599 13.75 -9.10 -8.39
C ILE A 599 14.79 -10.03 -7.77
N GLY A 600 15.13 -9.79 -6.52
CA GLY A 600 15.93 -10.70 -5.69
C GLY A 600 15.01 -11.46 -4.75
N GLU A 601 14.76 -12.73 -5.07
CA GLU A 601 13.85 -13.56 -4.32
C GLU A 601 14.39 -13.87 -2.93
N THR A 602 13.58 -13.64 -1.90
CA THR A 602 13.88 -14.01 -0.53
C THR A 602 13.51 -15.48 -0.29
N PRO A 603 14.21 -16.20 0.63
CA PRO A 603 13.81 -17.56 0.99
C PRO A 603 12.39 -17.56 1.57
N PRO A 604 11.55 -18.56 1.21
CA PRO A 604 10.19 -18.66 1.73
C PRO A 604 10.19 -18.83 3.26
N LEU A 605 9.12 -18.35 3.90
CA LEU A 605 8.93 -18.57 5.34
C LEU A 605 8.58 -20.04 5.62
N PRO A 606 9.20 -20.66 6.64
CA PRO A 606 8.91 -22.02 7.06
C PRO A 606 7.69 -22.03 7.98
N PHE A 607 6.47 -22.02 7.45
CA PHE A 607 5.27 -22.14 8.29
C PHE A 607 5.12 -23.54 8.85
N SER A 608 4.74 -23.62 10.13
CA SER A 608 4.37 -24.90 10.76
C SER A 608 3.12 -25.47 10.10
N PRO A 609 3.05 -26.81 9.90
CA PRO A 609 1.82 -27.45 9.45
C PRO A 609 0.67 -27.18 10.41
N VAL A 610 -0.54 -27.06 9.88
CA VAL A 610 -1.76 -26.96 10.69
C VAL A 610 -2.06 -28.34 11.29
N ASP A 611 -2.41 -28.40 12.58
CA ASP A 611 -2.76 -29.62 13.24
C ASP A 611 -3.95 -30.31 12.55
N GLU A 612 -3.81 -31.61 12.28
CA GLU A 612 -4.91 -32.40 11.75
C GLU A 612 -6.05 -32.54 12.77
N SER A 613 -7.27 -32.60 12.25
CA SER A 613 -8.46 -32.75 13.08
C SER A 613 -8.36 -34.03 13.94
N SER A 614 -8.57 -33.90 15.25
CA SER A 614 -8.66 -35.03 16.18
C SER A 614 -9.91 -35.87 15.97
N GLY A 615 -10.77 -35.57 14.99
CA GLY A 615 -12.06 -36.22 14.77
C GLY A 615 -13.09 -35.93 15.87
N GLN A 616 -12.78 -35.05 16.83
CA GLN A 616 -13.73 -34.68 17.88
C GLN A 616 -14.73 -33.66 17.34
N PRO A 617 -15.99 -33.67 17.79
CA PRO A 617 -16.96 -32.66 17.40
C PRO A 617 -16.53 -31.26 17.86
N LEU A 618 -16.62 -30.29 16.95
CA LEU A 618 -16.33 -28.89 17.25
C LEU A 618 -17.41 -28.36 18.20
N ILE A 619 -17.01 -27.95 19.41
CA ILE A 619 -17.94 -27.45 20.44
C ILE A 619 -17.75 -25.93 20.55
N PRO A 620 -18.85 -25.14 20.44
CA PRO A 620 -18.78 -23.70 20.69
C PRO A 620 -18.35 -23.40 22.12
N GLN A 621 -17.54 -22.37 22.32
CA GLN A 621 -17.17 -21.89 23.65
C GLN A 621 -18.36 -21.27 24.40
N SER A 622 -19.22 -20.58 23.63
CA SER A 622 -20.41 -19.92 24.14
C SER A 622 -21.38 -19.64 22.99
N TYR A 623 -22.54 -19.10 23.36
CA TYR A 623 -23.51 -18.57 22.41
C TYR A 623 -23.71 -17.10 22.67
N ARG A 624 -23.93 -16.31 21.59
CA ARG A 624 -24.15 -14.87 21.69
C ARG A 624 -25.33 -14.43 20.83
N ARG A 625 -26.18 -13.61 21.41
CA ARG A 625 -27.26 -12.93 20.68
C ARG A 625 -26.61 -11.90 19.74
N ILE A 626 -26.94 -11.99 18.46
CA ILE A 626 -26.52 -11.05 17.43
C ILE A 626 -27.70 -10.54 16.65
N PHE A 627 -27.56 -9.34 16.08
CA PHE A 627 -28.61 -8.69 15.30
C PHE A 627 -28.10 -8.47 13.86
N ILE A 628 -28.76 -9.12 12.88
CA ILE A 628 -28.41 -9.06 11.45
C ILE A 628 -29.67 -8.78 10.64
N GLU A 629 -29.69 -7.72 9.84
CA GLU A 629 -30.75 -7.38 8.91
C GLU A 629 -32.14 -7.41 9.58
N GLU A 630 -32.25 -6.65 10.67
CA GLU A 630 -33.46 -6.53 11.50
C GLU A 630 -33.95 -7.83 12.18
N LYS A 631 -33.09 -8.87 12.21
CA LYS A 631 -33.40 -10.15 12.85
C LYS A 631 -32.41 -10.51 13.93
N GLU A 632 -32.95 -11.12 14.98
CA GLU A 632 -32.12 -11.69 16.04
C GLU A 632 -31.74 -13.13 15.73
N TYR A 633 -30.49 -13.46 16.01
CA TYR A 633 -29.96 -14.79 15.91
C TYR A 633 -29.15 -15.16 17.16
N GLU A 634 -29.10 -16.43 17.48
CA GLU A 634 -28.15 -16.98 18.45
C GLU A 634 -26.95 -17.52 17.67
N ALA A 635 -25.81 -16.84 17.75
CA ALA A 635 -24.59 -17.22 17.07
C ALA A 635 -23.70 -18.11 17.96
N SER A 636 -23.16 -19.18 17.40
CA SER A 636 -22.13 -19.98 18.05
C SER A 636 -20.80 -19.23 18.07
N VAL A 637 -20.13 -19.16 19.21
CA VAL A 637 -18.85 -18.46 19.39
C VAL A 637 -17.71 -19.48 19.51
N TYR A 638 -16.68 -19.32 18.68
CA TYR A 638 -15.48 -20.16 18.65
C TYR A 638 -14.23 -19.31 18.83
N ASN A 639 -13.17 -19.91 19.36
CA ASN A 639 -11.83 -19.33 19.30
C ASN A 639 -11.09 -19.90 18.08
N ARG A 640 -10.45 -19.02 17.32
CA ARG A 640 -9.71 -19.42 16.12
C ARG A 640 -8.66 -20.49 16.39
N SER A 641 -7.95 -20.39 17.51
CA SER A 641 -6.90 -21.33 17.91
C SER A 641 -7.39 -22.76 18.16
N THR A 642 -8.71 -22.96 18.33
CA THR A 642 -9.30 -24.30 18.55
C THR A 642 -9.80 -24.95 17.25
N LEU A 643 -9.68 -24.24 16.11
CA LEU A 643 -10.11 -24.74 14.82
C LEU A 643 -8.95 -25.47 14.13
N SER A 644 -9.07 -26.77 13.97
CA SER A 644 -8.12 -27.63 13.26
C SER A 644 -8.43 -27.76 11.77
N LEU A 645 -7.50 -28.31 11.00
CA LEU A 645 -7.69 -28.59 9.57
C LEU A 645 -9.00 -29.34 9.31
N GLY A 646 -9.78 -28.86 8.36
CA GLY A 646 -11.06 -29.45 7.97
C GLY A 646 -12.21 -29.21 8.96
N ALA A 647 -12.00 -28.49 10.07
CA ALA A 647 -13.08 -28.07 10.96
C ALA A 647 -14.09 -27.21 10.18
N VAL A 648 -15.39 -27.52 10.31
CA VAL A 648 -16.47 -26.79 9.64
C VAL A 648 -17.33 -26.07 10.67
N VAL A 649 -17.40 -24.74 10.52
CA VAL A 649 -18.21 -23.83 11.35
C VAL A 649 -19.40 -23.34 10.53
N LYS A 650 -20.63 -23.69 10.91
CA LYS A 650 -21.84 -23.20 10.24
C LYS A 650 -22.29 -21.87 10.83
N GLY A 651 -22.72 -20.96 9.97
CA GLY A 651 -23.33 -19.70 10.37
C GLY A 651 -24.81 -19.81 10.81
N PRO A 652 -25.30 -18.90 11.66
CA PRO A 652 -24.57 -17.73 12.15
C PRO A 652 -23.52 -18.09 13.21
N ALA A 653 -22.30 -17.61 13.04
CA ALA A 653 -21.23 -17.89 13.97
C ALA A 653 -20.24 -16.70 14.08
N ILE A 654 -19.57 -16.63 15.22
CA ILE A 654 -18.49 -15.69 15.50
C ILE A 654 -17.21 -16.47 15.78
N ILE A 655 -16.13 -16.12 15.12
CA ILE A 655 -14.81 -16.66 15.39
C ILE A 655 -13.95 -15.53 15.96
N GLU A 656 -13.57 -15.66 17.24
CA GLU A 656 -12.79 -14.67 17.97
C GLU A 656 -11.30 -14.98 17.87
N GLN A 657 -10.51 -13.92 17.66
CA GLN A 657 -9.04 -13.88 17.73
C GLN A 657 -8.62 -12.67 18.55
N ASP A 658 -7.36 -12.64 19.00
CA ASP A 658 -6.85 -11.51 19.76
C ASP A 658 -6.72 -10.23 18.90
N ASP A 659 -6.53 -10.40 17.60
CA ASP A 659 -6.30 -9.32 16.64
C ASP A 659 -7.53 -8.91 15.83
N THR A 660 -8.57 -9.78 15.73
CA THR A 660 -9.80 -9.53 14.98
C THR A 660 -10.96 -10.44 15.40
N THR A 661 -12.12 -10.19 14.81
CA THR A 661 -13.31 -11.07 14.91
C THR A 661 -13.83 -11.35 13.51
N THR A 662 -14.14 -12.62 13.22
CA THR A 662 -14.78 -13.03 11.95
C THR A 662 -16.23 -13.37 12.19
N LEU A 663 -17.12 -12.79 11.38
CA LEU A 663 -18.56 -13.11 11.37
C LEU A 663 -18.88 -14.02 10.17
N ILE A 664 -19.52 -15.16 10.44
CA ILE A 664 -20.10 -16.04 9.42
C ILE A 664 -21.62 -15.82 9.41
N LEU A 665 -22.15 -15.43 8.28
CA LEU A 665 -23.58 -15.15 8.11
C LEU A 665 -24.42 -16.43 8.06
N PRO A 666 -25.75 -16.35 8.35
CA PRO A 666 -26.65 -17.49 8.14
C PRO A 666 -26.59 -18.01 6.70
N LYS A 667 -26.64 -19.34 6.53
CA LYS A 667 -26.50 -20.07 5.24
C LYS A 667 -25.09 -20.02 4.61
N TRP A 668 -24.10 -19.58 5.38
CA TRP A 668 -22.67 -19.69 5.06
C TRP A 668 -21.98 -20.61 6.04
N ALA A 669 -20.88 -21.20 5.61
CA ALA A 669 -20.07 -22.01 6.51
C ALA A 669 -18.59 -21.79 6.20
N GLY A 670 -17.77 -21.84 7.24
CA GLY A 670 -16.32 -21.68 7.14
C GLY A 670 -15.59 -22.99 7.40
N SER A 671 -14.53 -23.27 6.66
CA SER A 671 -13.63 -24.40 6.88
C SER A 671 -12.18 -23.96 6.92
N ILE A 672 -11.36 -24.71 7.68
CA ILE A 672 -9.91 -24.44 7.74
C ILE A 672 -9.21 -25.22 6.63
N ASP A 673 -8.43 -24.52 5.79
CA ASP A 673 -7.60 -25.14 4.75
C ASP A 673 -6.23 -25.60 5.27
N HIS A 674 -5.43 -26.25 4.41
CA HIS A 674 -4.09 -26.74 4.74
C HIS A 674 -3.07 -25.65 5.13
N SER A 675 -3.33 -24.43 4.76
CA SER A 675 -2.50 -23.26 5.11
C SER A 675 -3.00 -22.52 6.35
N GLY A 676 -4.05 -23.04 7.00
CA GLY A 676 -4.66 -22.46 8.18
C GLY A 676 -5.62 -21.30 7.86
N ASN A 677 -5.93 -21.01 6.60
CA ASN A 677 -6.91 -19.99 6.28
C ASN A 677 -8.32 -20.47 6.62
N LEU A 678 -9.17 -19.55 7.06
CA LEU A 678 -10.61 -19.79 7.16
C LEU A 678 -11.27 -19.43 5.84
N VAL A 679 -11.72 -20.43 5.11
CA VAL A 679 -12.43 -20.25 3.84
C VAL A 679 -13.93 -20.33 4.09
N ILE A 680 -14.65 -19.22 3.88
CA ILE A 680 -16.08 -19.11 4.12
C ILE A 680 -16.81 -19.14 2.77
N SER A 681 -17.71 -20.09 2.60
CA SER A 681 -18.51 -20.28 1.37
C SER A 681 -20.00 -20.47 1.69
N ARG A 682 -20.83 -20.40 0.65
CA ARG A 682 -22.27 -20.72 0.81
C ARG A 682 -22.42 -22.20 1.15
N GLU A 683 -23.30 -22.56 2.09
CA GLU A 683 -23.51 -23.95 2.52
C GLU A 683 -23.83 -24.90 1.37
N ALA A 684 -24.54 -24.44 0.34
CA ALA A 684 -24.82 -25.25 -0.85
C ALA A 684 -23.57 -25.66 -1.65
N ALA A 685 -22.49 -24.88 -1.56
CA ALA A 685 -21.23 -25.17 -2.25
C ALA A 685 -20.38 -26.23 -1.52
N LEU A 686 -20.55 -26.43 -0.21
CA LEU A 686 -19.81 -27.42 0.58
C LEU A 686 -20.31 -28.85 0.38
N HIS A 687 -21.49 -29.05 -0.20
CA HIS A 687 -22.08 -30.37 -0.43
C HIS A 687 -21.99 -30.84 -1.89
N GLY A 688 -21.31 -30.07 -2.75
CA GLY A 688 -21.20 -30.31 -4.20
C GLY A 688 -19.85 -30.82 -4.70
N ASN A 689 -18.92 -31.20 -3.82
CA ASN A 689 -17.64 -31.82 -4.19
C ASN A 689 -17.58 -33.27 -3.75
#